data_0585a0b7833b6d7f7ed739368be3b05c
#
_entry.id   0585a0b7833b6d7f7ed739368be3b05c
#
_cell.length_a   1.000
_cell.length_b   1.000
_cell.length_c   1.000
_cell.angle_alpha   90.00
_cell.angle_beta   90.00
_cell.angle_gamma   90.00
#
_symmetry.space_group_name_H-M   'P 1'
#
loop_
_entity.id
_entity.type
_entity.pdbx_description
1 polymer ?
#
loop_
_entity_poly.entity_id
_entity_poly.type
_entity_poly.pdbx_seq_one_letter_code
_entity_poly.pdbx_strand_id
1 'polypeptide(L)'
;MRFKEHTPKTSMAAAHAEVGAIEVRSFANVGGLTLVNLRKGLSVDEALESYAKRPDVKYVSRNYIRRTAAGPNDPYFLNGSLWGLQNNGQGGGTPGVDIGATQAWDMTTGSRDVVIAYNHVDLAVNMWRNVADCYNDGIDHDGNGYINDCHGINPAYNTSDPYDDTIDSHGTHVAGVIGAVGNNSEGVVGFALQVSLMACKAFDRLKQGSDANIIACLEYVHTMKQRGVNIVATNNSYGGAGYDPALYDAIAEQMNDGTLFLATAGDTAFDEDNPDGAFYPANYDLPNVVSVTAIDRYDKMWRYSGFGRHTVHLCAPGDIIWSTVRGNGYNFASGTSEATAYATGVAALLKTQDPNRDWRAIKNLILAGGVNDPACSNILQSTITGKRVNAYGPLNCQNSTVLSRFRPAGSGWTPVNIPMGTQFALEVLNINCAVPNGPVSVTKQPGNIPVALHDDGVWPDHAAGDGIFSAEIAATRVGSYTLVFPNGDNWQANVIPACTDKVDTFNWRTMTGTNLNLSDDSTTAVNSPFPIRLGGASYSTVYIDSNGKLNFMFPEIDYLNVSLPNPYQGYSHVVFAWWDDLRPIPDTPGNVYWQVMGTAPQRELVLEWRNVSRASGCTDPTANVTFQVVFFEGSADVLYQYAQTTFGGPAACAAGDHRAEWKVVGLLG
;
A
#
# COMPACT_ATOMS: atom_id res chain seq x y z
N MET A 1 -33.06 36.97 -2.03
CA MET A 1 -33.94 36.89 -3.20
C MET A 1 -34.20 38.26 -3.78
N ARG A 2 -34.61 38.36 -5.05
CA ARG A 2 -34.96 39.61 -5.71
C ARG A 2 -36.33 39.50 -6.37
N PHE A 3 -37.19 40.48 -6.06
CA PHE A 3 -38.48 40.62 -6.75
C PHE A 3 -38.31 41.36 -8.10
N LYS A 4 -39.31 41.20 -8.99
CA LYS A 4 -39.38 41.96 -10.23
C LYS A 4 -39.58 43.45 -9.93
N GLU A 5 -39.17 44.30 -10.85
CA GLU A 5 -39.39 45.75 -10.71
C GLU A 5 -40.88 46.08 -10.58
N HIS A 6 -41.19 47.08 -9.74
CA HIS A 6 -42.54 47.52 -9.42
C HIS A 6 -43.43 46.52 -8.66
N THR A 7 -42.88 45.44 -8.10
CA THR A 7 -43.65 44.55 -7.20
C THR A 7 -44.04 45.33 -5.93
N PRO A 8 -45.35 45.41 -5.60
CA PRO A 8 -45.80 46.12 -4.41
C PRO A 8 -45.19 45.57 -3.10
N LYS A 9 -44.89 46.43 -2.16
CA LYS A 9 -44.35 45.95 -0.85
C LYS A 9 -45.29 44.99 -0.13
N THR A 10 -46.59 45.14 -0.29
CA THR A 10 -47.61 44.24 0.25
C THR A 10 -47.51 42.83 -0.37
N SER A 11 -47.23 42.73 -1.68
CA SER A 11 -46.99 41.46 -2.35
C SER A 11 -45.68 40.82 -1.89
N MET A 12 -44.63 41.60 -1.67
CA MET A 12 -43.36 41.10 -1.13
C MET A 12 -43.56 40.54 0.29
N ALA A 13 -44.27 41.27 1.17
CA ALA A 13 -44.57 40.80 2.51
C ALA A 13 -45.44 39.54 2.53
N ALA A 14 -46.44 39.46 1.64
CA ALA A 14 -47.25 38.24 1.47
C ALA A 14 -46.42 37.03 1.01
N ALA A 15 -45.47 37.23 0.08
CA ALA A 15 -44.55 36.19 -0.37
C ALA A 15 -43.66 35.70 0.76
N HIS A 16 -43.16 36.55 1.59
CA HIS A 16 -42.36 36.15 2.76
C HIS A 16 -43.19 35.37 3.79
N ALA A 17 -44.41 35.81 4.05
CA ALA A 17 -45.32 35.13 4.97
C ALA A 17 -45.72 33.74 4.47
N GLU A 18 -45.97 33.58 3.18
CA GLU A 18 -46.33 32.32 2.55
C GLU A 18 -45.20 31.26 2.66
N VAL A 19 -43.97 31.70 2.42
CA VAL A 19 -42.78 30.82 2.54
C VAL A 19 -42.38 30.61 4.01
N GLY A 20 -42.91 31.42 4.93
CA GLY A 20 -42.54 31.36 6.35
C GLY A 20 -41.16 32.00 6.59
N ALA A 21 -40.86 33.05 5.88
CA ALA A 21 -39.65 33.83 6.00
C ALA A 21 -39.93 35.21 6.56
N ILE A 22 -38.92 35.81 7.19
CA ILE A 22 -38.99 37.18 7.74
C ILE A 22 -37.93 38.00 7.02
N GLU A 23 -38.32 39.18 6.48
CA GLU A 23 -37.37 40.11 5.89
C GLU A 23 -36.45 40.67 6.98
N VAL A 24 -35.13 40.53 6.73
CA VAL A 24 -34.10 41.05 7.62
C VAL A 24 -33.55 42.40 7.11
N ARG A 25 -33.43 42.50 5.78
CA ARG A 25 -32.86 43.67 5.13
C ARG A 25 -33.34 43.82 3.70
N SER A 26 -33.75 45.05 3.35
CA SER A 26 -33.91 45.48 1.95
C SER A 26 -32.68 46.29 1.50
N PHE A 27 -32.29 46.10 0.24
CA PHE A 27 -31.14 46.78 -0.37
C PHE A 27 -31.65 47.92 -1.28
N ALA A 28 -31.55 49.13 -0.79
CA ALA A 28 -32.15 50.32 -1.45
C ALA A 28 -31.65 50.56 -2.89
N ASN A 29 -30.37 50.29 -3.14
CA ASN A 29 -29.74 50.51 -4.45
C ASN A 29 -29.92 49.36 -5.43
N VAL A 30 -30.52 48.25 -4.99
CA VAL A 30 -30.85 47.11 -5.83
C VAL A 30 -32.34 46.80 -5.65
N GLY A 31 -33.18 47.46 -6.43
CA GLY A 31 -34.64 47.40 -6.28
C GLY A 31 -35.17 45.96 -6.22
N GLY A 32 -36.00 45.70 -5.23
CA GLY A 32 -36.60 44.41 -4.99
C GLY A 32 -35.67 43.32 -4.40
N LEU A 33 -34.41 43.64 -4.09
CA LEU A 33 -33.51 42.69 -3.42
C LEU A 33 -33.70 42.73 -1.89
N THR A 34 -34.01 41.54 -1.31
CA THR A 34 -34.22 41.36 0.12
C THR A 34 -33.43 40.20 0.67
N LEU A 35 -32.92 40.33 1.88
CA LEU A 35 -32.37 39.25 2.70
C LEU A 35 -33.47 38.81 3.67
N VAL A 36 -33.69 37.49 3.76
CA VAL A 36 -34.71 36.90 4.63
C VAL A 36 -34.11 35.85 5.54
N ASN A 37 -34.62 35.73 6.75
CA ASN A 37 -34.42 34.61 7.65
C ASN A 37 -35.59 33.63 7.49
N LEU A 38 -35.28 32.34 7.51
CA LEU A 38 -36.27 31.27 7.46
C LEU A 38 -36.71 30.90 8.87
N ARG A 39 -37.97 30.50 9.03
CA ARG A 39 -38.45 29.96 10.31
C ARG A 39 -37.73 28.66 10.64
N LYS A 40 -37.63 28.31 11.91
CA LYS A 40 -37.04 27.06 12.37
C LYS A 40 -37.79 25.85 11.76
N GLY A 41 -37.03 24.95 11.16
CA GLY A 41 -37.54 23.73 10.52
C GLY A 41 -37.83 23.84 9.01
N LEU A 42 -37.69 25.02 8.38
CA LEU A 42 -37.74 25.18 6.95
C LEU A 42 -36.30 25.20 6.39
N SER A 43 -36.01 24.30 5.46
CA SER A 43 -34.70 24.22 4.80
C SER A 43 -34.53 25.35 3.76
N VAL A 44 -33.27 25.69 3.47
CA VAL A 44 -32.95 26.69 2.43
C VAL A 44 -33.43 26.23 1.06
N ASP A 45 -33.35 24.90 0.78
CA ASP A 45 -33.74 24.37 -0.53
C ASP A 45 -35.27 24.43 -0.74
N GLU A 46 -36.07 24.09 0.26
CA GLU A 46 -37.52 24.24 0.23
C GLU A 46 -37.95 25.70 0.01
N ALA A 47 -37.25 26.64 0.68
CA ALA A 47 -37.50 28.07 0.51
C ALA A 47 -37.11 28.53 -0.91
N LEU A 48 -35.97 28.07 -1.47
CA LEU A 48 -35.55 28.37 -2.84
C LEU A 48 -36.59 27.91 -3.85
N GLU A 49 -37.10 26.67 -3.72
CA GLU A 49 -38.12 26.14 -4.60
C GLU A 49 -39.44 26.92 -4.51
N SER A 50 -39.85 27.24 -3.30
CA SER A 50 -41.10 27.97 -3.05
C SER A 50 -41.06 29.37 -3.67
N TYR A 51 -39.97 30.10 -3.46
CA TYR A 51 -39.80 31.43 -4.07
C TYR A 51 -39.62 31.39 -5.58
N ALA A 52 -38.92 30.36 -6.13
CA ALA A 52 -38.70 30.21 -7.57
C ALA A 52 -40.01 29.99 -8.35
N LYS A 53 -41.03 29.42 -7.73
CA LYS A 53 -42.36 29.17 -8.35
C LYS A 53 -43.22 30.45 -8.47
N ARG A 54 -42.83 31.54 -7.81
CA ARG A 54 -43.63 32.75 -7.77
C ARG A 54 -43.39 33.64 -9.00
N PRO A 55 -44.43 34.13 -9.63
CA PRO A 55 -44.33 34.96 -10.85
C PRO A 55 -43.76 36.37 -10.60
N ASP A 56 -43.83 36.87 -9.36
CA ASP A 56 -43.34 38.17 -8.95
C ASP A 56 -41.85 38.15 -8.51
N VAL A 57 -41.24 36.98 -8.40
CA VAL A 57 -39.82 36.80 -8.08
C VAL A 57 -38.99 36.83 -9.37
N LYS A 58 -37.92 37.61 -9.38
CA LYS A 58 -36.96 37.69 -10.49
C LYS A 58 -35.92 36.56 -10.40
N TYR A 59 -35.35 36.34 -9.21
CA TYR A 59 -34.49 35.22 -8.84
C TYR A 59 -34.44 35.07 -7.32
N VAL A 60 -34.04 33.89 -6.91
CA VAL A 60 -33.72 33.53 -5.54
C VAL A 60 -32.37 32.86 -5.50
N SER A 61 -31.59 33.14 -4.46
CA SER A 61 -30.25 32.52 -4.27
C SER A 61 -29.95 32.36 -2.79
N ARG A 62 -29.05 31.49 -2.47
CA ARG A 62 -28.52 31.34 -1.13
C ARG A 62 -27.71 32.56 -0.74
N ASN A 63 -27.78 32.98 0.49
CA ASN A 63 -26.87 33.96 1.08
C ASN A 63 -25.66 33.21 1.61
N TYR A 64 -24.66 33.08 0.77
CA TYR A 64 -23.42 32.41 1.15
C TYR A 64 -22.64 33.26 2.15
N ILE A 65 -22.13 32.61 3.17
CA ILE A 65 -21.13 33.22 4.04
C ILE A 65 -19.86 33.39 3.22
N ARG A 66 -19.44 34.62 3.01
CA ARG A 66 -18.17 34.94 2.39
C ARG A 66 -17.20 35.33 3.52
N ARG A 67 -16.09 34.61 3.58
CA ARG A 67 -14.98 34.95 4.46
C ARG A 67 -13.92 35.67 3.61
N THR A 68 -13.17 36.56 4.19
CA THR A 68 -11.92 37.00 3.59
C THR A 68 -11.02 35.80 3.59
N ALA A 69 -10.66 35.30 2.43
CA ALA A 69 -9.62 34.28 2.30
C ALA A 69 -8.30 34.95 2.69
N ALA A 70 -7.96 34.91 3.98
CA ALA A 70 -6.60 35.12 4.42
C ALA A 70 -5.89 33.81 4.15
N GLY A 71 -5.38 33.64 2.95
CA GLY A 71 -4.40 32.57 2.67
C GLY A 71 -3.19 32.76 3.60
N PRO A 72 -2.38 31.72 3.81
CA PRO A 72 -1.13 31.81 4.57
C PRO A 72 -0.24 32.93 4.04
N ASN A 73 0.45 33.64 4.97
CA ASN A 73 1.36 34.72 4.62
C ASN A 73 2.80 34.25 4.36
N ASP A 74 2.98 32.97 4.28
CA ASP A 74 4.27 32.28 4.18
C ASP A 74 4.85 32.42 2.75
N PRO A 75 6.13 32.78 2.60
CA PRO A 75 6.73 33.17 1.32
C PRO A 75 6.56 32.16 0.18
N TYR A 76 6.73 30.86 0.44
CA TYR A 76 6.61 29.83 -0.61
C TYR A 76 5.15 29.53 -0.98
N PHE A 77 4.18 29.84 -0.13
CA PHE A 77 2.78 29.82 -0.50
C PHE A 77 2.43 31.01 -1.40
N LEU A 78 2.87 32.21 -1.00
CA LEU A 78 2.59 33.44 -1.74
C LEU A 78 3.21 33.46 -3.14
N ASN A 79 4.40 32.86 -3.32
CA ASN A 79 5.07 32.81 -4.62
C ASN A 79 4.58 31.64 -5.52
N GLY A 80 3.64 30.80 -5.02
CA GLY A 80 3.06 29.69 -5.75
C GLY A 80 3.92 28.43 -5.82
N SER A 81 4.99 28.33 -5.02
CA SER A 81 5.83 27.10 -4.98
C SER A 81 5.10 25.91 -4.38
N LEU A 82 4.15 26.13 -3.47
CA LEU A 82 3.39 25.08 -2.79
C LEU A 82 2.18 24.63 -3.62
N TRP A 83 2.43 24.16 -4.84
CA TRP A 83 1.38 23.76 -5.78
C TRP A 83 0.47 22.64 -5.25
N GLY A 84 1.00 21.73 -4.43
CA GLY A 84 0.21 20.67 -3.82
C GLY A 84 -0.91 21.19 -2.91
N LEU A 85 -0.72 22.37 -2.30
CA LEU A 85 -1.74 23.04 -1.47
C LEU A 85 -2.71 23.87 -2.31
N GLN A 86 -2.19 24.55 -3.35
CA GLN A 86 -2.97 25.37 -4.27
C GLN A 86 -2.34 25.41 -5.66
N ASN A 87 -2.97 24.81 -6.65
CA ASN A 87 -2.54 24.83 -8.05
C ASN A 87 -3.45 25.71 -8.90
N ASN A 88 -2.96 26.90 -9.20
CA ASN A 88 -3.63 27.88 -10.07
C ASN A 88 -3.05 27.85 -11.52
N GLY A 89 -2.27 26.80 -11.87
CA GLY A 89 -1.57 26.68 -13.16
C GLY A 89 -0.13 27.19 -13.14
N GLN A 90 0.44 27.48 -11.96
CA GLN A 90 1.82 27.90 -11.82
C GLN A 90 2.79 26.82 -12.35
N GLY A 91 3.85 27.28 -13.05
CA GLY A 91 4.80 26.39 -13.69
C GLY A 91 4.18 25.54 -14.83
N GLY A 92 3.05 25.98 -15.40
CA GLY A 92 2.32 25.27 -16.46
C GLY A 92 1.47 24.09 -15.96
N GLY A 93 1.27 23.97 -14.64
CA GLY A 93 0.44 22.92 -14.03
C GLY A 93 -1.02 23.00 -14.42
N THR A 94 -1.78 21.95 -14.17
CA THR A 94 -3.22 21.88 -14.39
C THR A 94 -3.95 22.52 -13.22
N PRO A 95 -4.70 23.63 -13.41
CA PRO A 95 -5.39 24.29 -12.31
C PRO A 95 -6.36 23.36 -11.58
N GLY A 96 -6.32 23.38 -10.24
CA GLY A 96 -7.16 22.55 -9.37
C GLY A 96 -6.61 21.11 -9.14
N VAL A 97 -5.46 20.78 -9.72
CA VAL A 97 -4.73 19.54 -9.39
C VAL A 97 -3.93 19.81 -8.11
N ASP A 98 -4.62 19.82 -6.98
CA ASP A 98 -4.10 20.04 -5.62
C ASP A 98 -4.99 19.31 -4.60
N ILE A 99 -4.70 19.46 -3.32
CA ILE A 99 -5.48 18.81 -2.24
C ILE A 99 -6.63 19.67 -1.69
N GLY A 100 -6.94 20.82 -2.26
CA GLY A 100 -8.01 21.71 -1.80
C GLY A 100 -7.75 22.33 -0.41
N ALA A 101 -6.48 22.61 -0.08
CA ALA A 101 -6.07 23.08 1.23
C ALA A 101 -6.75 24.40 1.62
N THR A 102 -6.82 25.37 0.72
CA THR A 102 -7.43 26.68 0.99
C THR A 102 -8.90 26.58 1.38
N GLN A 103 -9.64 25.65 0.80
CA GLN A 103 -11.04 25.40 1.12
C GLN A 103 -11.18 24.65 2.47
N ALA A 104 -10.27 23.73 2.75
CA ALA A 104 -10.24 23.00 4.02
C ALA A 104 -9.91 23.94 5.20
N TRP A 105 -8.99 24.89 5.02
CA TRP A 105 -8.61 25.87 6.04
C TRP A 105 -9.74 26.86 6.40
N ASP A 106 -10.72 27.04 5.52
CA ASP A 106 -11.96 27.73 5.87
C ASP A 106 -12.80 26.98 6.91
N MET A 107 -12.58 25.67 7.07
CA MET A 107 -13.30 24.82 8.03
C MET A 107 -12.47 24.55 9.29
N THR A 108 -11.21 24.19 9.13
CA THR A 108 -10.26 23.95 10.25
C THR A 108 -8.83 24.08 9.76
N THR A 109 -7.94 24.54 10.63
CA THR A 109 -6.49 24.64 10.39
C THR A 109 -5.68 23.62 11.20
N GLY A 110 -6.37 22.71 11.89
CA GLY A 110 -5.75 21.72 12.76
C GLY A 110 -5.80 22.07 14.24
N SER A 111 -5.26 21.24 15.08
CA SER A 111 -5.07 21.46 16.53
C SER A 111 -3.78 20.81 17.01
N ARG A 112 -3.08 21.49 17.92
CA ARG A 112 -1.91 20.90 18.61
C ARG A 112 -2.24 19.77 19.59
N ASP A 113 -3.52 19.52 19.83
CA ASP A 113 -3.97 18.33 20.57
C ASP A 113 -3.88 17.05 19.73
N VAL A 114 -3.58 17.18 18.42
CA VAL A 114 -3.39 16.06 17.48
C VAL A 114 -1.91 15.90 17.18
N VAL A 115 -1.35 14.68 17.39
CA VAL A 115 0.11 14.43 17.39
C VAL A 115 0.57 13.68 16.14
N ILE A 116 1.68 14.18 15.53
CA ILE A 116 2.53 13.60 14.47
C ILE A 116 3.96 14.18 14.62
N ALA A 117 5.08 13.65 14.06
CA ALA A 117 6.46 13.93 14.56
C ALA A 117 7.42 14.77 13.68
N TYR A 118 8.20 15.82 14.18
CA TYR A 118 9.62 16.23 13.88
C TYR A 118 10.09 17.70 14.19
N ASN A 119 11.47 18.10 13.96
CA ASN A 119 12.16 19.33 14.50
C ASN A 119 12.82 20.23 13.43
N HIS A 120 12.37 21.53 13.28
CA HIS A 120 12.90 22.61 12.44
C HIS A 120 12.34 23.96 12.93
N VAL A 121 12.96 25.14 12.65
CA VAL A 121 12.44 26.45 13.11
C VAL A 121 10.99 26.69 12.69
N ASP A 122 10.67 26.34 11.45
CA ASP A 122 9.32 26.41 10.89
C ASP A 122 8.43 25.22 11.32
N LEU A 123 8.96 24.32 12.14
CA LEU A 123 8.26 23.21 12.78
C LEU A 123 8.15 23.37 14.30
N ALA A 124 9.07 24.12 14.90
CA ALA A 124 9.33 24.12 16.35
C ALA A 124 8.08 24.34 17.21
N VAL A 125 7.15 25.20 16.78
CA VAL A 125 5.90 25.48 17.51
C VAL A 125 4.89 24.33 17.40
N ASN A 126 5.01 23.52 16.36
CA ASN A 126 4.19 22.34 16.10
C ASN A 126 4.86 21.03 16.57
N MET A 127 6.05 21.09 17.19
CA MET A 127 6.65 19.89 17.77
C MET A 127 5.88 19.44 19.01
N TRP A 128 5.58 18.14 19.06
CA TRP A 128 5.10 17.51 20.28
C TRP A 128 6.16 17.57 21.39
N ARG A 129 5.69 17.64 22.60
CA ARG A 129 6.58 17.68 23.76
C ARG A 129 6.12 16.72 24.84
N ASN A 130 7.00 15.78 25.20
CA ASN A 130 6.83 14.97 26.40
C ASN A 130 7.12 15.83 27.65
N VAL A 131 6.08 16.47 28.17
CA VAL A 131 6.23 17.36 29.33
C VAL A 131 6.65 16.60 30.61
N ALA A 132 6.44 15.29 30.63
CA ALA A 132 6.79 14.45 31.77
C ALA A 132 8.32 14.14 31.80
N ASP A 133 8.99 14.14 30.62
CA ASP A 133 10.42 13.80 30.53
C ASP A 133 11.25 14.77 29.65
N CYS A 134 11.06 16.06 29.82
CA CYS A 134 11.74 17.11 29.06
C CYS A 134 12.65 17.98 29.96
N TYR A 135 13.41 17.36 30.85
CA TYR A 135 14.24 18.06 31.86
C TYR A 135 15.72 18.12 31.53
N ASN A 136 16.22 17.28 30.64
CA ASN A 136 17.61 17.17 30.21
C ASN A 136 18.58 16.94 31.40
N ASP A 137 18.20 16.08 32.37
CA ASP A 137 18.94 15.78 33.59
C ASP A 137 19.47 14.33 33.65
N GLY A 138 19.22 13.53 32.59
CA GLY A 138 19.67 12.16 32.50
C GLY A 138 18.81 11.14 33.23
N ILE A 139 17.59 11.52 33.63
CA ILE A 139 16.63 10.65 34.33
C ILE A 139 15.42 10.42 33.44
N ASP A 140 14.98 9.18 33.34
CA ASP A 140 13.70 8.81 32.77
C ASP A 140 12.62 9.07 33.85
N HIS A 141 11.96 10.21 33.74
CA HIS A 141 10.98 10.67 34.73
C HIS A 141 9.60 10.03 34.55
N ASP A 142 9.28 9.56 33.39
CA ASP A 142 7.98 8.95 33.11
C ASP A 142 8.05 7.41 33.05
N GLY A 143 9.25 6.82 33.18
CA GLY A 143 9.45 5.38 33.26
C GLY A 143 9.09 4.63 31.98
N ASN A 144 9.29 5.26 30.80
CA ASN A 144 9.01 4.64 29.50
C ASN A 144 10.20 3.90 28.89
N GLY A 145 11.37 3.95 29.55
CA GLY A 145 12.63 3.33 29.12
C GLY A 145 13.51 4.26 28.26
N TYR A 146 13.07 5.49 27.99
CA TYR A 146 13.83 6.49 27.26
C TYR A 146 14.12 7.69 28.15
N ILE A 147 15.35 8.15 28.16
CA ILE A 147 15.81 9.26 29.02
C ILE A 147 15.72 10.56 28.21
N ASN A 148 15.01 11.57 28.76
CA ASN A 148 14.86 12.89 28.12
C ASN A 148 14.29 12.84 26.69
N ASP A 149 13.26 12.04 26.46
CA ASP A 149 12.58 11.87 25.16
C ASP A 149 11.63 13.04 24.82
N CYS A 150 12.13 14.24 25.02
CA CYS A 150 11.36 15.49 24.95
C CYS A 150 10.51 15.64 23.69
N HIS A 151 10.99 15.17 22.54
CA HIS A 151 10.30 15.27 21.25
C HIS A 151 10.10 13.92 20.57
N GLY A 152 10.49 12.82 21.23
CA GLY A 152 10.44 11.48 20.70
C GLY A 152 11.75 10.74 20.84
N ILE A 153 11.99 9.70 20.04
CA ILE A 153 13.10 8.76 20.20
C ILE A 153 13.93 8.56 18.93
N ASN A 154 15.10 7.97 19.08
CA ASN A 154 16.05 7.66 18.01
C ASN A 154 16.59 6.23 18.14
N PRO A 155 15.84 5.21 17.72
CA PRO A 155 16.30 3.83 17.72
C PRO A 155 17.51 3.58 16.81
N ALA A 156 17.69 4.36 15.74
CA ALA A 156 18.82 4.20 14.83
C ALA A 156 20.18 4.36 15.53
N TYR A 157 20.23 5.19 16.59
CA TYR A 157 21.46 5.43 17.38
C TYR A 157 21.28 5.09 18.86
N ASN A 158 20.15 4.48 19.24
CA ASN A 158 19.82 4.13 20.62
C ASN A 158 19.89 5.34 21.57
N THR A 159 19.26 6.44 21.18
CA THR A 159 19.19 7.70 21.97
C THR A 159 17.77 8.26 21.95
N SER A 160 17.52 9.32 22.73
CA SER A 160 16.26 10.05 22.73
C SER A 160 16.33 11.37 21.92
N ASP A 161 17.40 11.61 21.19
CA ASP A 161 17.50 12.77 20.29
C ASP A 161 17.09 12.37 18.86
N PRO A 162 15.88 12.71 18.43
CA PRO A 162 15.39 12.36 17.10
C PRO A 162 15.88 13.30 16.00
N TYR A 163 16.98 14.04 16.21
CA TYR A 163 17.53 14.95 15.22
C TYR A 163 17.75 14.28 13.87
N ASP A 164 17.24 14.88 12.81
CA ASP A 164 17.40 14.38 11.45
C ASP A 164 18.78 14.72 10.91
N ASP A 165 19.66 13.74 10.86
CA ASP A 165 20.99 13.85 10.27
C ASP A 165 21.08 13.20 8.87
N THR A 166 19.95 12.75 8.31
CA THR A 166 19.92 12.15 6.97
C THR A 166 20.47 13.10 5.92
N ILE A 167 21.14 12.55 4.91
CA ILE A 167 21.87 13.34 3.91
C ILE A 167 20.99 14.30 3.11
N ASP A 168 19.70 13.96 2.94
CA ASP A 168 18.70 14.70 2.19
C ASP A 168 17.64 15.38 3.07
N SER A 169 17.73 15.24 4.39
CA SER A 169 16.76 15.79 5.34
C SER A 169 15.33 15.26 5.15
N HIS A 170 15.20 13.99 4.76
CA HIS A 170 13.94 13.38 4.36
C HIS A 170 12.85 13.49 5.43
N GLY A 171 13.16 13.12 6.70
CA GLY A 171 12.20 13.22 7.80
C GLY A 171 11.74 14.67 8.05
N THR A 172 12.68 15.64 8.01
CA THR A 172 12.38 17.07 8.14
C THR A 172 11.48 17.55 7.00
N HIS A 173 11.74 17.09 5.77
CA HIS A 173 10.98 17.46 4.59
C HIS A 173 9.53 16.99 4.69
N VAL A 174 9.32 15.72 4.97
CA VAL A 174 8.00 15.10 5.14
C VAL A 174 7.22 15.78 6.26
N ALA A 175 7.86 16.05 7.41
CA ALA A 175 7.24 16.74 8.54
C ALA A 175 6.76 18.17 8.17
N GLY A 176 7.53 18.88 7.35
CA GLY A 176 7.12 20.21 6.86
C GLY A 176 5.91 20.16 5.94
N VAL A 177 5.78 19.13 5.09
CA VAL A 177 4.57 18.95 4.27
C VAL A 177 3.34 18.74 5.16
N ILE A 178 3.47 17.95 6.23
CA ILE A 178 2.39 17.69 7.17
C ILE A 178 2.02 18.96 7.94
N GLY A 179 3.01 19.62 8.56
CA GLY A 179 2.72 20.58 9.61
C GLY A 179 3.78 21.67 9.83
N ALA A 180 4.40 22.23 8.78
CA ALA A 180 5.12 23.48 8.93
C ALA A 180 4.15 24.59 9.42
N VAL A 181 4.65 25.45 10.28
CA VAL A 181 3.85 26.48 10.98
C VAL A 181 3.34 27.50 9.98
N GLY A 182 2.04 27.59 9.80
CA GLY A 182 1.46 28.59 8.90
C GLY A 182 1.24 29.96 9.53
N ASN A 183 1.21 30.99 8.69
CA ASN A 183 0.98 32.39 9.07
C ASN A 183 2.06 32.97 10.00
N ASN A 184 3.30 32.53 9.86
CA ASN A 184 4.43 33.04 10.61
C ASN A 184 5.35 33.96 9.78
N SER A 185 5.05 34.14 8.49
CA SER A 185 5.85 34.91 7.51
C SER A 185 7.23 34.30 7.23
N GLU A 186 7.41 33.05 7.53
CA GLU A 186 8.62 32.26 7.29
C GLU A 186 8.35 31.16 6.25
N GLY A 187 9.31 30.80 5.46
CA GLY A 187 9.44 29.65 4.58
C GLY A 187 8.15 29.10 3.97
N VAL A 188 7.78 27.92 4.41
CA VAL A 188 6.65 27.12 3.88
C VAL A 188 5.51 27.07 4.89
N VAL A 189 4.35 26.62 4.43
CA VAL A 189 3.25 26.22 5.31
C VAL A 189 2.94 24.76 5.08
N GLY A 190 2.80 23.99 6.16
CA GLY A 190 2.33 22.62 6.13
C GLY A 190 0.82 22.55 5.91
N PHE A 191 0.33 21.37 5.57
CA PHE A 191 -1.10 21.20 5.34
C PHE A 191 -1.94 21.41 6.61
N ALA A 192 -1.53 20.84 7.74
CA ALA A 192 -2.13 21.13 9.05
C ALA A 192 -1.34 22.26 9.73
N LEU A 193 -1.86 23.50 9.64
CA LEU A 193 -1.18 24.69 10.16
C LEU A 193 -0.90 24.60 11.66
N GLN A 194 -1.74 23.87 12.36
CA GLN A 194 -1.62 23.57 13.80
C GLN A 194 -1.74 22.06 13.99
N VAL A 195 -0.71 21.45 14.50
CA VAL A 195 -0.62 20.02 14.79
C VAL A 195 0.51 19.81 15.80
N SER A 196 0.56 18.72 16.51
CA SER A 196 1.74 18.33 17.28
C SER A 196 2.50 17.22 16.55
N LEU A 197 3.77 17.43 16.31
CA LEU A 197 4.65 16.51 15.58
C LEU A 197 5.56 15.77 16.57
N MET A 198 5.38 14.44 16.73
CA MET A 198 6.22 13.56 17.54
C MET A 198 7.27 12.87 16.66
N ALA A 199 8.54 12.90 17.02
CA ALA A 199 9.61 12.35 16.19
C ALA A 199 9.99 10.92 16.54
N CYS A 200 10.17 10.06 15.53
CA CYS A 200 10.88 8.79 15.69
C CYS A 200 11.87 8.57 14.55
N LYS A 201 13.16 8.50 14.90
CA LYS A 201 14.24 8.32 13.94
C LYS A 201 14.65 6.85 13.83
N ALA A 202 14.02 6.11 12.91
CA ALA A 202 14.33 4.71 12.63
C ALA A 202 15.53 4.51 11.69
N PHE A 203 15.94 5.53 10.95
CA PHE A 203 16.94 5.47 9.89
C PHE A 203 18.19 6.29 10.26
N ASP A 204 19.36 5.75 9.90
CA ASP A 204 20.64 6.43 10.09
C ASP A 204 20.87 7.56 9.07
N ARG A 205 22.07 8.16 9.09
CA ARG A 205 22.45 9.24 8.19
C ARG A 205 22.37 8.86 6.70
N LEU A 206 22.59 7.60 6.35
CA LEU A 206 22.56 7.07 4.97
C LEU A 206 21.20 6.54 4.58
N LYS A 207 20.18 6.75 5.40
CA LYS A 207 18.80 6.27 5.24
C LYS A 207 18.69 4.74 5.33
N GLN A 208 19.58 4.11 6.09
CA GLN A 208 19.51 2.69 6.39
C GLN A 208 18.85 2.50 7.76
N GLY A 209 17.83 1.66 7.81
CA GLY A 209 17.11 1.30 9.01
C GLY A 209 16.76 -0.18 8.98
N SER A 210 16.57 -0.78 10.13
CA SER A 210 16.09 -2.15 10.27
C SER A 210 14.62 -2.17 10.70
N ASP A 211 13.92 -3.26 10.43
CA ASP A 211 12.56 -3.46 10.93
C ASP A 211 12.52 -3.37 12.46
N ALA A 212 13.56 -3.82 13.17
CA ALA A 212 13.67 -3.65 14.61
C ALA A 212 13.63 -2.18 15.06
N ASN A 213 14.28 -1.25 14.33
CA ASN A 213 14.21 0.17 14.63
C ASN A 213 12.81 0.74 14.37
N ILE A 214 12.16 0.27 13.30
CA ILE A 214 10.78 0.67 12.96
C ILE A 214 9.81 0.16 14.03
N ILE A 215 9.93 -1.11 14.42
CA ILE A 215 9.12 -1.71 15.49
C ILE A 215 9.32 -0.94 16.81
N ALA A 216 10.54 -0.56 17.17
CA ALA A 216 10.79 0.26 18.37
C ALA A 216 10.08 1.64 18.29
N CYS A 217 9.99 2.24 17.10
CA CYS A 217 9.17 3.44 16.89
C CYS A 217 7.68 3.18 17.12
N LEU A 218 7.16 2.07 16.61
CA LEU A 218 5.74 1.71 16.77
C LEU A 218 5.42 1.36 18.23
N GLU A 219 6.31 0.67 18.94
CA GLU A 219 6.20 0.43 20.40
C GLU A 219 6.17 1.73 21.19
N TYR A 220 7.01 2.70 20.84
CA TYR A 220 6.99 4.03 21.48
C TYR A 220 5.65 4.73 21.24
N VAL A 221 5.14 4.73 20.01
CA VAL A 221 3.81 5.27 19.67
C VAL A 221 2.72 4.58 20.49
N HIS A 222 2.73 3.24 20.57
CA HIS A 222 1.83 2.46 21.41
C HIS A 222 1.90 2.91 22.88
N THR A 223 3.08 2.93 23.45
CA THR A 223 3.33 3.33 24.85
C THR A 223 2.79 4.72 25.14
N MET A 224 3.07 5.70 24.27
CA MET A 224 2.59 7.06 24.46
C MET A 224 1.08 7.18 24.29
N LYS A 225 0.49 6.42 23.38
CA LYS A 225 -0.96 6.36 23.22
C LYS A 225 -1.65 5.79 24.46
N GLN A 226 -1.13 4.72 25.04
CA GLN A 226 -1.64 4.14 26.29
C GLN A 226 -1.53 5.12 27.48
N ARG A 227 -0.61 6.09 27.42
CA ARG A 227 -0.47 7.18 28.38
C ARG A 227 -1.39 8.36 28.13
N GLY A 228 -2.24 8.28 27.10
CA GLY A 228 -3.27 9.27 26.78
C GLY A 228 -2.83 10.35 25.78
N VAL A 229 -1.68 10.19 25.13
CA VAL A 229 -1.30 11.06 24.02
C VAL A 229 -2.24 10.80 22.83
N ASN A 230 -2.87 11.84 22.29
CA ASN A 230 -3.85 11.73 21.22
C ASN A 230 -3.16 11.53 19.85
N ILE A 231 -2.44 10.41 19.70
CA ILE A 231 -1.84 10.02 18.43
C ILE A 231 -2.93 9.50 17.51
N VAL A 232 -3.12 10.13 16.37
CA VAL A 232 -4.20 9.83 15.41
C VAL A 232 -3.72 8.99 14.27
N ALA A 233 -2.53 9.30 13.78
CA ALA A 233 -1.91 8.62 12.66
C ALA A 233 -0.39 8.63 12.76
N THR A 234 0.23 7.65 12.13
CA THR A 234 1.67 7.65 11.83
C THR A 234 1.90 7.87 10.34
N ASN A 235 2.92 8.63 10.01
CA ASN A 235 3.39 8.83 8.65
C ASN A 235 4.62 7.97 8.39
N ASN A 236 4.50 7.02 7.46
CA ASN A 236 5.48 5.98 7.21
C ASN A 236 5.98 6.08 5.77
N SER A 237 6.84 7.06 5.53
CA SER A 237 7.43 7.34 4.22
C SER A 237 8.72 6.54 4.00
N TYR A 238 8.63 5.23 4.18
CA TYR A 238 9.70 4.24 4.01
C TYR A 238 9.12 2.91 3.57
N GLY A 239 9.99 2.03 3.06
CA GLY A 239 9.61 0.65 2.77
C GLY A 239 10.64 -0.06 1.90
N GLY A 240 10.28 -1.29 1.50
CA GLY A 240 11.12 -2.15 0.69
C GLY A 240 10.42 -3.45 0.31
N ALA A 241 11.12 -4.28 -0.43
CA ALA A 241 10.67 -5.64 -0.72
C ALA A 241 10.86 -6.53 0.53
N GLY A 242 9.99 -7.50 0.70
CA GLY A 242 10.09 -8.49 1.77
C GLY A 242 9.03 -8.31 2.86
N TYR A 243 8.26 -9.37 3.04
CA TYR A 243 7.26 -9.44 4.11
C TYR A 243 7.95 -9.80 5.43
N ASP A 244 7.80 -8.96 6.46
CA ASP A 244 8.22 -9.26 7.83
C ASP A 244 6.99 -9.42 8.73
N PRO A 245 6.74 -10.61 9.31
CA PRO A 245 5.60 -10.83 10.19
C PRO A 245 5.69 -10.05 11.51
N ALA A 246 6.89 -9.73 12.01
CA ALA A 246 7.04 -8.97 13.25
C ALA A 246 6.64 -7.49 13.03
N LEU A 247 6.98 -6.93 11.88
CA LEU A 247 6.52 -5.58 11.50
C LEU A 247 5.01 -5.56 11.24
N TYR A 248 4.46 -6.60 10.60
CA TYR A 248 3.01 -6.77 10.44
C TYR A 248 2.30 -6.74 11.79
N ASP A 249 2.76 -7.53 12.76
CA ASP A 249 2.16 -7.61 14.10
C ASP A 249 2.23 -6.26 14.83
N ALA A 250 3.35 -5.53 14.71
CA ALA A 250 3.50 -4.20 15.31
C ALA A 250 2.53 -3.16 14.70
N ILE A 251 2.25 -3.25 13.40
CA ILE A 251 1.27 -2.37 12.73
C ILE A 251 -0.16 -2.78 13.08
N ALA A 252 -0.43 -4.07 13.24
CA ALA A 252 -1.72 -4.57 13.72
C ALA A 252 -2.01 -4.06 15.14
N GLU A 253 -0.99 -3.96 16.01
CA GLU A 253 -1.17 -3.37 17.35
C GLU A 253 -1.50 -1.86 17.28
N GLN A 254 -0.95 -1.11 16.32
CA GLN A 254 -1.37 0.27 16.05
C GLN A 254 -2.86 0.36 15.67
N MET A 255 -3.40 -0.64 14.97
CA MET A 255 -4.82 -0.73 14.67
C MET A 255 -5.65 -0.91 15.94
N ASN A 256 -5.22 -1.77 16.84
CA ASN A 256 -5.88 -2.01 18.14
C ASN A 256 -5.87 -0.74 19.00
N ASP A 257 -4.83 0.06 18.94
CA ASP A 257 -4.72 1.37 19.60
C ASP A 257 -5.61 2.44 18.96
N GLY A 258 -6.17 2.19 17.79
CA GLY A 258 -6.95 3.17 17.03
C GLY A 258 -6.09 4.21 16.32
N THR A 259 -4.90 3.82 15.85
CA THR A 259 -3.97 4.65 15.09
C THR A 259 -4.00 4.26 13.61
N LEU A 260 -4.19 5.24 12.74
CA LEU A 260 -4.12 5.07 11.29
C LEU A 260 -2.66 5.04 10.84
N PHE A 261 -2.32 4.13 9.95
CA PHE A 261 -0.97 3.95 9.43
C PHE A 261 -0.92 4.39 7.95
N LEU A 262 -0.40 5.59 7.69
CA LEU A 262 -0.25 6.10 6.32
C LEU A 262 1.11 5.63 5.78
N ALA A 263 1.11 4.91 4.64
CA ALA A 263 2.30 4.32 4.05
C ALA A 263 2.56 4.82 2.63
N THR A 264 3.81 5.01 2.30
CA THR A 264 4.26 5.33 0.95
C THR A 264 4.16 4.09 0.05
N ALA A 265 3.63 4.23 -1.17
CA ALA A 265 3.57 3.15 -2.15
C ALA A 265 4.92 2.84 -2.83
N GLY A 266 6.00 3.54 -2.43
CA GLY A 266 7.34 3.33 -2.97
C GLY A 266 7.61 4.02 -4.31
N ASP A 267 8.89 4.30 -4.52
CA ASP A 267 9.39 5.01 -5.70
C ASP A 267 10.04 4.01 -6.70
N THR A 268 9.29 2.96 -7.04
CA THR A 268 9.76 1.80 -7.79
C THR A 268 9.23 1.72 -9.22
N ALA A 269 8.17 2.47 -9.53
CA ALA A 269 7.39 2.38 -10.79
C ALA A 269 6.78 0.99 -11.03
N PHE A 270 6.62 0.16 -10.00
CA PHE A 270 6.06 -1.18 -10.12
C PHE A 270 4.55 -1.21 -9.85
N ASP A 271 3.91 -2.21 -10.44
CA ASP A 271 2.53 -2.59 -10.14
C ASP A 271 2.53 -3.49 -8.89
N GLU A 272 2.07 -2.94 -7.78
CA GLU A 272 2.01 -3.61 -6.48
C GLU A 272 0.89 -4.66 -6.37
N ASP A 273 -0.04 -4.70 -7.32
CA ASP A 273 -0.97 -5.81 -7.47
C ASP A 273 -0.26 -7.10 -7.88
N ASN A 274 0.91 -6.96 -8.47
CA ASN A 274 1.80 -8.05 -8.80
C ASN A 274 2.64 -8.38 -7.55
N PRO A 275 2.68 -9.62 -7.08
CA PRO A 275 3.52 -9.99 -5.93
C PRO A 275 4.98 -9.57 -6.06
N ASP A 276 5.51 -9.51 -7.29
CA ASP A 276 6.88 -9.05 -7.59
C ASP A 276 7.10 -7.56 -7.32
N GLY A 277 6.02 -6.77 -7.39
CA GLY A 277 6.04 -5.34 -7.14
C GLY A 277 5.68 -4.97 -5.71
N ALA A 278 5.39 -5.94 -4.84
CA ALA A 278 4.94 -5.68 -3.48
C ALA A 278 5.94 -4.84 -2.69
N PHE A 279 5.45 -3.77 -2.05
CA PHE A 279 6.25 -2.82 -1.29
C PHE A 279 5.72 -2.72 0.14
N TYR A 280 6.50 -3.22 1.11
CA TYR A 280 6.12 -3.23 2.52
C TYR A 280 6.70 -2.03 3.26
N PRO A 281 5.92 -1.42 4.19
CA PRO A 281 4.67 -1.89 4.80
C PRO A 281 3.38 -1.55 4.03
N ALA A 282 3.43 -0.85 2.89
CA ALA A 282 2.23 -0.41 2.16
C ALA A 282 1.31 -1.57 1.73
N ASN A 283 1.88 -2.74 1.43
CA ASN A 283 1.14 -3.93 0.98
C ASN A 283 0.72 -4.88 2.11
N TYR A 284 0.91 -4.52 3.38
CA TYR A 284 0.32 -5.33 4.45
C TYR A 284 -1.20 -5.29 4.40
N ASP A 285 -1.79 -6.46 4.53
CA ASP A 285 -3.25 -6.63 4.57
C ASP A 285 -3.78 -6.30 5.97
N LEU A 286 -3.78 -5.01 6.27
CA LEU A 286 -4.25 -4.46 7.54
C LEU A 286 -5.18 -3.27 7.28
N PRO A 287 -6.38 -3.27 7.84
CA PRO A 287 -7.38 -2.24 7.57
C PRO A 287 -6.99 -0.81 7.96
N ASN A 288 -6.06 -0.65 8.90
CA ASN A 288 -5.56 0.66 9.32
C ASN A 288 -4.42 1.19 8.42
N VAL A 289 -3.96 0.41 7.45
CA VAL A 289 -2.96 0.84 6.47
C VAL A 289 -3.64 1.59 5.33
N VAL A 290 -3.11 2.75 4.99
CA VAL A 290 -3.52 3.52 3.80
C VAL A 290 -2.28 3.84 2.99
N SER A 291 -2.09 3.16 1.87
CA SER A 291 -0.98 3.38 0.95
C SER A 291 -1.29 4.51 -0.03
N VAL A 292 -0.31 5.37 -0.28
CA VAL A 292 -0.45 6.59 -1.08
C VAL A 292 0.62 6.66 -2.14
N THR A 293 0.20 6.85 -3.39
CA THR A 293 1.08 7.06 -4.55
C THR A 293 1.15 8.54 -4.96
N ALA A 294 2.11 8.90 -5.81
CA ALA A 294 2.39 10.28 -6.16
C ALA A 294 1.92 10.68 -7.55
N ILE A 295 1.38 11.88 -7.69
CA ILE A 295 1.12 12.55 -8.96
C ILE A 295 1.94 13.85 -9.09
N ASP A 296 2.11 14.29 -10.34
CA ASP A 296 2.70 15.57 -10.66
C ASP A 296 1.65 16.71 -10.78
N ARG A 297 2.11 17.93 -10.95
CA ARG A 297 1.25 19.12 -11.12
C ARG A 297 0.46 19.16 -12.43
N TYR A 298 0.75 18.27 -13.38
CA TYR A 298 0.11 18.18 -14.69
C TYR A 298 -1.00 17.14 -14.75
N ASP A 299 -1.38 16.59 -13.59
CA ASP A 299 -2.40 15.52 -13.47
C ASP A 299 -1.95 14.21 -14.10
N LYS A 300 -0.72 13.80 -13.79
CA LYS A 300 -0.15 12.53 -14.24
C LYS A 300 0.46 11.79 -13.06
N MET A 301 0.38 10.46 -13.10
CA MET A 301 1.16 9.64 -12.17
C MET A 301 2.64 10.01 -12.27
N TRP A 302 3.29 10.27 -11.14
CA TRP A 302 4.72 10.51 -11.12
C TRP A 302 5.45 9.26 -11.59
N ARG A 303 6.41 9.43 -12.50
CA ARG A 303 7.03 8.34 -13.29
C ARG A 303 7.69 7.21 -12.49
N TYR A 304 8.01 7.46 -11.23
CA TYR A 304 8.62 6.47 -10.34
C TYR A 304 7.64 5.93 -9.28
N SER A 305 6.41 6.39 -9.27
CA SER A 305 5.41 5.94 -8.30
C SER A 305 5.11 4.46 -8.41
N GLY A 306 5.15 3.73 -7.30
CA GLY A 306 4.45 2.46 -7.14
C GLY A 306 2.95 2.69 -7.29
N PHE A 307 2.23 1.74 -7.85
CA PHE A 307 0.79 1.80 -8.08
C PHE A 307 0.17 0.41 -7.96
N GLY A 308 -1.14 0.34 -7.75
CA GLY A 308 -1.85 -0.93 -7.68
C GLY A 308 -3.34 -0.70 -7.53
N ARG A 309 -4.12 -1.27 -8.43
CA ARG A 309 -5.57 -1.13 -8.47
C ARG A 309 -6.26 -1.77 -7.26
N HIS A 310 -5.59 -2.72 -6.61
CA HIS A 310 -6.11 -3.51 -5.49
C HIS A 310 -5.23 -3.43 -4.24
N THR A 311 -4.11 -2.71 -4.30
CA THR A 311 -3.13 -2.60 -3.22
C THR A 311 -2.85 -1.16 -2.80
N VAL A 312 -2.84 -0.21 -3.74
CA VAL A 312 -2.59 1.20 -3.44
C VAL A 312 -3.90 1.98 -3.35
N HIS A 313 -4.14 2.66 -2.23
CA HIS A 313 -5.45 3.24 -1.91
C HIS A 313 -5.83 4.45 -2.75
N LEU A 314 -4.95 5.44 -2.84
CA LEU A 314 -5.21 6.71 -3.53
C LEU A 314 -3.92 7.42 -3.91
N CYS A 315 -4.00 8.50 -4.66
CA CYS A 315 -2.85 9.32 -5.03
C CYS A 315 -2.90 10.71 -4.38
N ALA A 316 -1.73 11.37 -4.29
CA ALA A 316 -1.60 12.73 -3.82
C ALA A 316 -0.46 13.47 -4.54
N PRO A 317 -0.38 14.81 -4.47
CA PRO A 317 0.77 15.56 -4.97
C PRO A 317 2.08 15.04 -4.39
N GLY A 318 3.05 14.71 -5.25
CA GLY A 318 4.33 14.17 -4.80
C GLY A 318 5.54 14.57 -5.66
N ASP A 319 5.36 15.33 -6.74
CA ASP A 319 6.46 15.78 -7.59
C ASP A 319 6.81 17.25 -7.37
N ILE A 320 8.09 17.54 -7.12
CA ILE A 320 8.60 18.91 -6.85
C ILE A 320 7.79 19.58 -5.71
N ILE A 321 7.76 18.94 -4.58
CA ILE A 321 7.11 19.43 -3.36
C ILE A 321 8.13 20.19 -2.51
N TRP A 322 7.91 21.49 -2.31
CA TRP A 322 8.74 22.32 -1.45
C TRP A 322 8.38 22.13 0.01
N SER A 323 9.41 21.98 0.85
CA SER A 323 9.25 21.80 2.29
C SER A 323 10.51 22.18 3.07
N THR A 324 10.47 22.00 4.38
CA THR A 324 11.57 22.25 5.32
C THR A 324 12.69 21.22 5.11
N VAL A 325 13.94 21.67 5.25
CA VAL A 325 15.12 20.78 5.33
C VAL A 325 16.01 21.24 6.49
N ARG A 326 16.86 20.33 7.02
CA ARG A 326 17.68 20.66 8.19
C ARG A 326 18.53 21.93 7.97
N GLY A 327 18.97 22.53 9.06
CA GLY A 327 19.71 23.79 9.02
C GLY A 327 18.81 25.01 8.75
N ASN A 328 17.52 24.87 9.05
CA ASN A 328 16.50 25.91 8.81
C ASN A 328 16.38 26.31 7.33
N GLY A 329 16.66 25.37 6.44
CA GLY A 329 16.55 25.57 4.99
C GLY A 329 15.21 25.09 4.42
N TYR A 330 15.01 25.36 3.13
CA TYR A 330 13.87 24.91 2.35
C TYR A 330 14.34 24.35 1.03
N ASN A 331 13.78 23.23 0.60
CA ASN A 331 14.11 22.62 -0.67
C ASN A 331 12.90 21.83 -1.19
N PHE A 332 12.96 21.39 -2.43
CA PHE A 332 11.96 20.48 -2.98
C PHE A 332 12.48 19.04 -3.00
N ALA A 333 11.55 18.12 -2.88
CA ALA A 333 11.75 16.70 -3.13
C ALA A 333 10.61 16.14 -3.97
N SER A 334 10.80 14.94 -4.50
CA SER A 334 9.76 14.22 -5.25
C SER A 334 9.75 12.77 -4.80
N GLY A 335 8.56 12.27 -4.47
CA GLY A 335 8.36 10.90 -4.03
C GLY A 335 6.94 10.62 -3.55
N THR A 336 6.63 9.36 -3.43
CA THR A 336 5.42 8.90 -2.76
C THR A 336 5.45 9.21 -1.26
N SER A 337 6.64 9.52 -0.72
CA SER A 337 6.85 10.03 0.64
C SER A 337 6.14 11.35 0.89
N GLU A 338 6.29 12.32 -0.02
CA GLU A 338 5.63 13.63 0.04
C GLU A 338 4.12 13.50 -0.14
N ALA A 339 3.69 12.61 -1.02
CA ALA A 339 2.28 12.31 -1.25
C ALA A 339 1.60 11.76 0.02
N THR A 340 2.26 10.83 0.72
CA THR A 340 1.79 10.26 1.99
C THR A 340 1.63 11.33 3.07
N ALA A 341 2.55 12.29 3.13
CA ALA A 341 2.51 13.38 4.10
C ALA A 341 1.24 14.24 3.95
N TYR A 342 0.77 14.50 2.74
CA TYR A 342 -0.50 15.20 2.54
C TYR A 342 -1.70 14.42 3.08
N ALA A 343 -1.77 13.11 2.83
CA ALA A 343 -2.83 12.26 3.35
C ALA A 343 -2.83 12.23 4.89
N THR A 344 -1.63 12.20 5.49
CA THR A 344 -1.46 12.26 6.96
C THR A 344 -1.96 13.57 7.53
N GLY A 345 -1.67 14.69 6.86
CA GLY A 345 -2.20 15.99 7.24
C GLY A 345 -3.74 16.07 7.19
N VAL A 346 -4.37 15.39 6.20
CA VAL A 346 -5.84 15.29 6.13
C VAL A 346 -6.41 14.53 7.33
N ALA A 347 -5.77 13.45 7.77
CA ALA A 347 -6.17 12.73 8.97
C ALA A 347 -6.17 13.63 10.21
N ALA A 348 -5.16 14.50 10.36
CA ALA A 348 -5.08 15.46 11.45
C ALA A 348 -6.24 16.47 11.43
N LEU A 349 -6.58 17.02 10.27
CA LEU A 349 -7.72 17.96 10.15
C LEU A 349 -9.07 17.29 10.44
N LEU A 350 -9.26 16.05 9.98
CA LEU A 350 -10.48 15.27 10.24
C LEU A 350 -10.69 15.03 11.74
N LYS A 351 -9.63 14.65 12.44
CA LYS A 351 -9.67 14.46 13.89
C LYS A 351 -9.92 15.77 14.65
N THR A 352 -9.33 16.86 14.17
CA THR A 352 -9.55 18.21 14.76
C THR A 352 -11.00 18.67 14.59
N GLN A 353 -11.60 18.41 13.42
CA GLN A 353 -12.99 18.80 13.16
C GLN A 353 -13.98 18.03 14.04
N ASP A 354 -13.74 16.76 14.25
CA ASP A 354 -14.54 15.92 15.15
C ASP A 354 -13.63 14.98 15.95
N PRO A 355 -13.37 15.28 17.21
CA PRO A 355 -12.51 14.47 18.09
C PRO A 355 -13.01 13.04 18.34
N ASN A 356 -14.29 12.75 18.08
CA ASN A 356 -14.86 11.43 18.29
C ASN A 356 -14.60 10.46 17.13
N ARG A 357 -14.11 10.93 15.99
CA ARG A 357 -13.79 10.04 14.86
C ARG A 357 -12.69 9.07 15.25
N ASP A 358 -12.94 7.80 15.06
CA ASP A 358 -11.94 6.75 15.15
C ASP A 358 -11.15 6.63 13.82
N TRP A 359 -10.16 5.73 13.79
CA TRP A 359 -9.35 5.52 12.61
C TRP A 359 -10.16 5.04 11.40
N ARG A 360 -11.25 4.26 11.61
CA ARG A 360 -12.14 3.75 10.55
C ARG A 360 -12.83 4.90 9.83
N ALA A 361 -13.45 5.77 10.60
CA ALA A 361 -14.12 6.95 10.08
C ALA A 361 -13.16 7.89 9.36
N ILE A 362 -11.95 8.07 9.88
CA ILE A 362 -10.91 8.92 9.26
C ILE A 362 -10.45 8.30 7.95
N LYS A 363 -10.09 7.00 7.93
CA LYS A 363 -9.73 6.26 6.72
C LYS A 363 -10.81 6.40 5.65
N ASN A 364 -12.04 6.06 6.00
CA ASN A 364 -13.16 6.06 5.06
C ASN A 364 -13.43 7.44 4.47
N LEU A 365 -13.34 8.50 5.29
CA LEU A 365 -13.48 9.87 4.81
C LEU A 365 -12.35 10.27 3.86
N ILE A 366 -11.10 9.91 4.12
CA ILE A 366 -9.97 10.16 3.22
C ILE A 366 -10.23 9.49 1.87
N LEU A 367 -10.62 8.21 1.88
CA LEU A 367 -10.84 7.42 0.69
C LEU A 367 -12.07 7.88 -0.10
N ALA A 368 -13.20 8.08 0.57
CA ALA A 368 -14.45 8.46 -0.09
C ALA A 368 -14.44 9.93 -0.53
N GLY A 369 -13.91 10.83 0.30
CA GLY A 369 -13.95 12.27 0.06
C GLY A 369 -12.91 12.79 -0.95
N GLY A 370 -12.02 11.94 -1.44
CA GLY A 370 -11.07 12.27 -2.51
C GLY A 370 -11.78 12.69 -3.81
N VAL A 371 -11.09 13.41 -4.67
CA VAL A 371 -11.56 13.81 -6.00
C VAL A 371 -11.23 12.72 -7.02
N ASN A 372 -12.22 12.31 -7.83
CA ASN A 372 -11.96 11.41 -8.94
C ASN A 372 -10.90 12.02 -9.88
N ASP A 373 -9.88 11.26 -10.18
CA ASP A 373 -8.71 11.77 -10.86
C ASP A 373 -8.26 10.82 -11.97
N PRO A 374 -8.10 11.32 -13.22
CA PRO A 374 -7.68 10.50 -14.34
C PRO A 374 -6.29 9.87 -14.17
N ALA A 375 -5.37 10.54 -13.46
CA ALA A 375 -4.05 10.00 -13.17
C ALA A 375 -4.12 8.80 -12.23
N CYS A 376 -5.07 8.79 -11.30
CA CYS A 376 -5.23 7.75 -10.28
C CYS A 376 -6.17 6.62 -10.70
N SER A 377 -6.87 6.78 -11.84
CA SER A 377 -7.84 5.82 -12.39
C SER A 377 -7.48 5.32 -13.79
N ASN A 378 -6.25 5.55 -14.24
CA ASN A 378 -5.77 5.05 -15.53
C ASN A 378 -5.75 3.51 -15.55
N ILE A 379 -6.15 2.90 -16.67
CA ILE A 379 -6.22 1.43 -16.80
C ILE A 379 -4.86 0.73 -16.61
N LEU A 380 -3.75 1.44 -16.87
CA LEU A 380 -2.40 0.90 -16.76
C LEU A 380 -1.74 1.22 -15.41
N GLN A 381 -2.18 2.29 -14.74
CA GLN A 381 -1.63 2.77 -13.48
C GLN A 381 -2.78 3.34 -12.66
N SER A 382 -3.33 2.56 -11.76
CA SER A 382 -4.50 2.97 -10.98
C SER A 382 -4.33 2.69 -9.51
N THR A 383 -5.26 3.21 -8.73
CA THR A 383 -5.40 2.98 -7.31
C THR A 383 -6.76 2.38 -7.00
N ILE A 384 -6.96 1.84 -5.80
CA ILE A 384 -8.21 1.23 -5.34
C ILE A 384 -9.40 2.19 -5.52
N THR A 385 -9.21 3.46 -5.17
CA THR A 385 -10.29 4.45 -5.22
C THR A 385 -10.39 5.19 -6.54
N GLY A 386 -9.32 5.22 -7.35
CA GLY A 386 -9.21 6.08 -8.52
C GLY A 386 -9.28 7.58 -8.18
N LYS A 387 -8.94 7.93 -6.92
CA LYS A 387 -9.10 9.30 -6.40
C LYS A 387 -7.78 9.90 -5.95
N ARG A 388 -7.68 11.22 -6.12
CA ARG A 388 -6.65 12.04 -5.48
C ARG A 388 -7.12 12.49 -4.10
N VAL A 389 -6.20 12.48 -3.13
CA VAL A 389 -6.41 13.08 -1.81
C VAL A 389 -6.97 14.50 -1.97
N ASN A 390 -8.01 14.77 -1.22
CA ASN A 390 -8.58 16.11 -1.11
C ASN A 390 -8.94 16.34 0.37
N ALA A 391 -8.79 17.54 0.84
CA ALA A 391 -9.07 17.85 2.22
C ALA A 391 -10.48 18.38 2.44
N TYR A 392 -10.97 19.19 1.50
CA TYR A 392 -12.30 19.78 1.62
C TYR A 392 -13.42 18.74 1.49
N GLY A 393 -13.26 17.80 0.56
CA GLY A 393 -14.23 16.72 0.35
C GLY A 393 -14.49 15.88 1.59
N PRO A 394 -13.48 15.33 2.27
CA PRO A 394 -13.63 14.58 3.52
C PRO A 394 -14.28 15.39 4.65
N LEU A 395 -13.86 16.64 4.82
CA LEU A 395 -14.41 17.55 5.87
C LEU A 395 -15.88 17.92 5.65
N ASN A 396 -16.38 17.83 4.41
CA ASN A 396 -17.74 18.19 4.03
C ASN A 396 -18.50 17.03 3.39
N CYS A 397 -18.09 15.80 3.65
CA CYS A 397 -18.67 14.61 3.01
C CYS A 397 -20.12 14.39 3.45
N GLN A 398 -21.04 14.36 2.50
CA GLN A 398 -22.46 14.06 2.73
C GLN A 398 -22.91 12.78 2.02
N ASN A 399 -22.41 12.54 0.81
CA ASN A 399 -22.71 11.35 0.01
C ASN A 399 -21.59 11.15 -1.01
N SER A 400 -20.58 10.37 -0.67
CA SER A 400 -19.48 9.98 -1.56
C SER A 400 -19.13 8.54 -1.32
N THR A 401 -19.38 7.71 -2.35
CA THR A 401 -19.21 6.27 -2.26
C THR A 401 -17.92 5.81 -2.91
N VAL A 402 -17.36 4.72 -2.37
CA VAL A 402 -16.33 3.91 -2.99
C VAL A 402 -16.80 2.47 -2.94
N LEU A 403 -16.70 1.78 -4.08
CA LEU A 403 -16.95 0.35 -4.20
C LEU A 403 -15.85 -0.26 -5.05
N SER A 404 -14.93 -0.99 -4.43
CA SER A 404 -13.74 -1.53 -5.09
C SER A 404 -13.34 -2.87 -4.51
N ARG A 405 -12.77 -3.74 -5.35
CA ARG A 405 -12.16 -4.99 -4.92
C ARG A 405 -10.81 -4.72 -4.26
N PHE A 406 -10.58 -5.35 -3.11
CA PHE A 406 -9.26 -5.46 -2.47
C PHE A 406 -8.62 -6.80 -2.77
N ARG A 407 -9.33 -7.90 -2.44
CA ARG A 407 -8.82 -9.26 -2.62
C ARG A 407 -9.78 -10.13 -3.43
N PRO A 408 -9.26 -11.09 -4.22
CA PRO A 408 -7.82 -11.28 -4.52
C PRO A 408 -7.25 -10.09 -5.31
N ALA A 409 -5.98 -9.77 -5.07
CA ALA A 409 -5.24 -8.81 -5.90
C ALA A 409 -4.97 -9.41 -7.30
N GLY A 410 -4.27 -8.67 -8.16
CA GLY A 410 -3.93 -9.07 -9.52
C GLY A 410 -4.89 -8.53 -10.58
N SER A 411 -4.41 -8.46 -11.82
CA SER A 411 -5.04 -7.72 -12.92
C SER A 411 -6.40 -8.26 -13.37
N GLY A 412 -6.77 -9.49 -13.00
CA GLY A 412 -7.99 -10.15 -13.48
C GLY A 412 -8.02 -10.49 -14.99
N TRP A 413 -7.00 -10.12 -15.75
CA TRP A 413 -6.91 -10.37 -17.20
C TRP A 413 -6.37 -11.74 -17.55
N THR A 414 -5.53 -12.31 -16.69
CA THR A 414 -4.98 -13.65 -16.85
C THR A 414 -5.47 -14.53 -15.71
N PRO A 415 -6.03 -15.73 -15.99
CA PRO A 415 -6.43 -16.64 -14.94
C PRO A 415 -5.22 -17.08 -14.08
N VAL A 416 -5.39 -17.01 -12.77
CA VAL A 416 -4.38 -17.50 -11.81
C VAL A 416 -4.59 -18.99 -11.59
N ASN A 417 -3.54 -19.80 -11.63
CA ASN A 417 -3.63 -21.22 -11.28
C ASN A 417 -3.57 -21.38 -9.76
N ILE A 418 -4.58 -22.00 -9.17
CA ILE A 418 -4.63 -22.30 -7.74
C ILE A 418 -4.87 -23.79 -7.48
N PRO A 419 -4.18 -24.41 -6.53
CA PRO A 419 -4.41 -25.79 -6.17
C PRO A 419 -5.82 -26.04 -5.62
N MET A 420 -6.41 -27.18 -5.90
CA MET A 420 -7.67 -27.59 -5.28
C MET A 420 -7.48 -27.71 -3.76
N GLY A 421 -8.40 -27.14 -3.00
CA GLY A 421 -8.33 -27.06 -1.54
C GLY A 421 -7.77 -25.74 -1.02
N THR A 422 -7.18 -24.91 -1.87
CA THR A 422 -6.73 -23.56 -1.47
C THR A 422 -7.90 -22.73 -0.93
N GLN A 423 -7.72 -22.17 0.24
CA GLN A 423 -8.61 -21.17 0.83
C GLN A 423 -8.03 -19.78 0.58
N PHE A 424 -8.88 -18.82 0.30
CA PHE A 424 -8.46 -17.43 0.11
C PHE A 424 -9.59 -16.45 0.44
N ALA A 425 -9.21 -15.25 0.87
CA ALA A 425 -10.14 -14.20 1.21
C ALA A 425 -10.68 -13.49 -0.04
N LEU A 426 -11.97 -13.15 0.01
CA LEU A 426 -12.58 -12.13 -0.84
C LEU A 426 -12.76 -10.88 -0.01
N GLU A 427 -12.32 -9.74 -0.51
CA GLU A 427 -12.43 -8.46 0.17
C GLU A 427 -12.88 -7.36 -0.78
N VAL A 428 -13.86 -6.58 -0.32
CA VAL A 428 -14.45 -5.47 -1.07
C VAL A 428 -14.59 -4.27 -0.15
N LEU A 429 -13.97 -3.18 -0.52
CA LEU A 429 -14.24 -1.88 0.10
C LEU A 429 -15.59 -1.37 -0.39
N ASN A 430 -16.54 -1.14 0.52
CA ASN A 430 -17.82 -0.50 0.22
C ASN A 430 -18.18 0.50 1.31
N ILE A 431 -17.94 1.76 1.03
CA ILE A 431 -18.10 2.88 1.97
C ILE A 431 -18.91 4.02 1.38
N ASN A 432 -19.57 4.78 2.25
CA ASN A 432 -20.13 6.09 1.94
C ASN A 432 -19.71 7.09 3.01
N CYS A 433 -18.87 8.05 2.65
CA CYS A 433 -18.23 8.95 3.59
C CYS A 433 -17.50 8.19 4.70
N ALA A 434 -17.90 8.38 5.95
CA ALA A 434 -17.25 7.81 7.13
C ALA A 434 -17.62 6.34 7.41
N VAL A 435 -18.66 5.79 6.75
CA VAL A 435 -19.32 4.56 7.22
C VAL A 435 -19.40 3.50 6.12
N PRO A 436 -19.49 2.21 6.50
CA PRO A 436 -19.83 1.13 5.58
C PRO A 436 -21.13 1.40 4.81
N ASN A 437 -21.22 0.95 3.55
CA ASN A 437 -22.34 1.23 2.65
C ASN A 437 -23.14 -0.02 2.30
N GLY A 438 -23.71 -0.68 3.31
CA GLY A 438 -24.64 -1.80 3.14
C GLY A 438 -23.98 -3.13 2.77
N PRO A 439 -24.78 -4.18 2.55
CA PRO A 439 -24.27 -5.52 2.30
C PRO A 439 -23.61 -5.65 0.94
N VAL A 440 -22.61 -6.53 0.85
CA VAL A 440 -21.84 -6.85 -0.36
C VAL A 440 -21.98 -8.32 -0.70
N SER A 441 -22.05 -8.64 -2.00
CA SER A 441 -22.06 -10.01 -2.50
C SER A 441 -21.23 -10.11 -3.77
N VAL A 442 -20.41 -11.15 -3.86
CA VAL A 442 -19.62 -11.54 -5.05
C VAL A 442 -20.28 -12.74 -5.69
N THR A 443 -20.37 -12.77 -7.02
CA THR A 443 -20.96 -13.90 -7.74
C THR A 443 -19.89 -14.83 -8.28
N LYS A 444 -19.94 -16.10 -7.87
CA LYS A 444 -19.04 -17.15 -8.35
C LYS A 444 -19.62 -17.83 -9.60
N GLN A 445 -18.83 -17.89 -10.67
CA GLN A 445 -19.14 -18.60 -11.91
C GLN A 445 -18.25 -19.85 -12.06
N PRO A 446 -18.75 -20.94 -12.71
CA PRO A 446 -20.08 -21.12 -13.23
C PRO A 446 -21.11 -21.37 -12.11
N GLY A 447 -22.36 -21.08 -12.41
CA GLY A 447 -23.49 -21.40 -11.52
C GLY A 447 -24.21 -20.21 -10.90
N ASN A 448 -23.73 -18.97 -11.09
CA ASN A 448 -24.31 -17.76 -10.49
C ASN A 448 -24.48 -17.86 -8.96
N ILE A 449 -23.48 -18.41 -8.29
CA ILE A 449 -23.54 -18.67 -6.85
C ILE A 449 -23.17 -17.38 -6.11
N PRO A 450 -24.09 -16.76 -5.34
CA PRO A 450 -23.76 -15.60 -4.55
C PRO A 450 -22.92 -16.00 -3.31
N VAL A 451 -21.90 -15.21 -3.04
CA VAL A 451 -21.08 -15.26 -1.82
C VAL A 451 -21.30 -13.95 -1.09
N ALA A 452 -22.00 -14.00 0.05
CA ALA A 452 -22.18 -12.83 0.90
C ALA A 452 -20.86 -12.52 1.64
N LEU A 453 -20.50 -11.24 1.69
CA LEU A 453 -19.35 -10.74 2.44
C LEU A 453 -19.85 -9.98 3.68
N HIS A 454 -19.08 -10.01 4.75
CA HIS A 454 -19.41 -9.43 6.05
C HIS A 454 -18.33 -8.44 6.49
N ASP A 455 -18.76 -7.42 7.24
CA ASP A 455 -17.90 -6.40 7.89
C ASP A 455 -18.22 -6.48 9.39
N ASP A 456 -17.77 -7.57 10.03
CA ASP A 456 -18.16 -7.98 11.38
C ASP A 456 -16.97 -8.28 12.32
N GLY A 457 -15.73 -8.15 11.84
CA GLY A 457 -14.50 -8.43 12.58
C GLY A 457 -14.23 -9.91 12.80
N VAL A 458 -14.92 -10.79 12.07
CA VAL A 458 -14.69 -12.24 12.13
C VAL A 458 -13.88 -12.67 10.91
N TRP A 459 -12.75 -13.33 11.15
CA TRP A 459 -11.86 -13.79 10.07
C TRP A 459 -12.64 -14.35 8.85
N PRO A 460 -12.33 -13.91 7.62
CA PRO A 460 -11.18 -13.09 7.18
C PRO A 460 -11.34 -11.57 7.34
N ASP A 461 -12.44 -11.08 7.91
CA ASP A 461 -12.56 -9.67 8.26
C ASP A 461 -11.68 -9.35 9.49
N HIS A 462 -10.83 -8.33 9.35
CA HIS A 462 -9.89 -7.94 10.39
C HIS A 462 -10.49 -6.94 11.40
N ALA A 463 -11.51 -6.15 11.00
CA ALA A 463 -12.02 -5.08 11.85
C ALA A 463 -13.46 -4.70 11.51
N ALA A 464 -14.39 -5.01 12.39
CA ALA A 464 -15.80 -4.67 12.21
C ALA A 464 -16.04 -3.17 11.98
N GLY A 465 -16.88 -2.85 10.99
CA GLY A 465 -17.35 -1.49 10.73
C GLY A 465 -16.32 -0.60 10.03
N ASP A 466 -15.32 -1.18 9.40
CA ASP A 466 -14.28 -0.42 8.71
C ASP A 466 -14.55 -0.21 7.21
N GLY A 467 -15.61 -0.85 6.70
CA GLY A 467 -16.06 -0.77 5.31
C GLY A 467 -15.41 -1.76 4.37
N ILE A 468 -14.55 -2.65 4.86
CA ILE A 468 -14.00 -3.79 4.12
C ILE A 468 -14.85 -5.01 4.42
N PHE A 469 -15.64 -5.43 3.44
CA PHE A 469 -16.49 -6.62 3.53
C PHE A 469 -15.71 -7.83 3.06
N SER A 470 -15.68 -8.90 3.86
CA SER A 470 -14.84 -10.06 3.64
C SER A 470 -15.63 -11.37 3.69
N ALA A 471 -15.12 -12.38 2.97
CA ALA A 471 -15.55 -13.77 3.08
C ALA A 471 -14.42 -14.71 2.68
N GLU A 472 -14.30 -15.86 3.33
CA GLU A 472 -13.39 -16.92 2.90
C GLU A 472 -14.09 -17.87 1.94
N ILE A 473 -13.42 -18.21 0.84
CA ILE A 473 -13.88 -19.26 -0.07
C ILE A 473 -12.79 -20.30 -0.32
N ALA A 474 -13.21 -21.52 -0.65
CA ALA A 474 -12.30 -22.60 -1.01
C ALA A 474 -12.44 -22.99 -2.48
N ALA A 475 -11.32 -23.32 -3.10
CA ALA A 475 -11.24 -23.91 -4.44
C ALA A 475 -11.56 -25.42 -4.37
N THR A 476 -12.84 -25.79 -4.38
CA THR A 476 -13.28 -27.17 -4.09
C THR A 476 -13.38 -28.10 -5.29
N ARG A 477 -13.22 -27.58 -6.51
CA ARG A 477 -13.40 -28.36 -7.74
C ARG A 477 -12.43 -27.88 -8.82
N VAL A 478 -11.80 -28.81 -9.50
CA VAL A 478 -10.95 -28.53 -10.67
C VAL A 478 -11.76 -27.89 -11.80
N GLY A 479 -11.19 -26.86 -12.44
CA GLY A 479 -11.79 -26.14 -13.56
C GLY A 479 -11.63 -24.62 -13.44
N SER A 480 -12.11 -23.90 -14.44
CA SER A 480 -12.05 -22.44 -14.49
C SER A 480 -13.19 -21.80 -13.69
N TYR A 481 -12.85 -20.79 -12.90
CA TYR A 481 -13.79 -19.99 -12.10
C TYR A 481 -13.63 -18.52 -12.44
N THR A 482 -14.74 -17.78 -12.37
CA THR A 482 -14.73 -16.32 -12.40
C THR A 482 -15.50 -15.81 -11.21
N LEU A 483 -14.89 -14.90 -10.47
CA LEU A 483 -15.54 -14.11 -9.42
C LEU A 483 -15.94 -12.77 -10.03
N VAL A 484 -17.22 -12.46 -9.99
CA VAL A 484 -17.80 -11.21 -10.50
C VAL A 484 -18.11 -10.33 -9.30
N PHE A 485 -17.41 -9.23 -9.19
CA PHE A 485 -17.55 -8.27 -8.10
C PHE A 485 -18.62 -7.22 -8.39
N PRO A 486 -19.25 -6.62 -7.37
CA PRO A 486 -20.38 -5.71 -7.56
C PRO A 486 -20.03 -4.39 -8.28
N ASN A 487 -18.75 -4.01 -8.32
CA ASN A 487 -18.25 -2.88 -9.12
C ASN A 487 -18.05 -3.21 -10.61
N GLY A 488 -18.37 -4.45 -11.03
CA GLY A 488 -18.17 -4.94 -12.38
C GLY A 488 -16.77 -5.52 -12.64
N ASP A 489 -15.91 -5.54 -11.65
CA ASP A 489 -14.60 -6.17 -11.76
C ASP A 489 -14.71 -7.69 -11.76
N ASN A 490 -13.76 -8.37 -12.41
CA ASN A 490 -13.71 -9.82 -12.49
C ASN A 490 -12.34 -10.33 -12.07
N TRP A 491 -12.33 -11.44 -11.38
CA TRP A 491 -11.11 -12.19 -11.11
C TRP A 491 -11.28 -13.63 -11.58
N GLN A 492 -10.27 -14.17 -12.26
CA GLN A 492 -10.32 -15.49 -12.86
C GLN A 492 -9.26 -16.41 -12.27
N ALA A 493 -9.65 -17.64 -12.02
CA ALA A 493 -8.75 -18.70 -11.56
C ALA A 493 -9.02 -20.00 -12.30
N ASN A 494 -7.93 -20.74 -12.58
CA ASN A 494 -7.98 -22.13 -12.94
C ASN A 494 -7.64 -22.96 -11.70
N VAL A 495 -8.60 -23.66 -11.14
CA VAL A 495 -8.35 -24.61 -10.07
C VAL A 495 -7.75 -25.87 -10.67
N ILE A 496 -6.52 -26.15 -10.30
CA ILE A 496 -5.77 -27.33 -10.73
C ILE A 496 -5.76 -28.39 -9.61
N PRO A 497 -5.50 -29.68 -9.91
CA PRO A 497 -5.34 -30.69 -8.88
C PRO A 497 -4.28 -30.26 -7.85
N ALA A 498 -4.56 -30.48 -6.58
CA ALA A 498 -3.57 -30.22 -5.53
C ALA A 498 -2.37 -31.17 -5.69
N CYS A 499 -1.16 -30.62 -5.56
CA CYS A 499 0.02 -31.45 -5.39
C CYS A 499 0.05 -31.98 -3.95
N THR A 500 0.27 -33.27 -3.78
CA THR A 500 0.43 -33.91 -2.47
C THR A 500 1.84 -34.43 -2.34
N ASP A 501 2.54 -34.04 -1.29
CA ASP A 501 3.82 -34.60 -0.94
C ASP A 501 3.63 -36.02 -0.43
N LYS A 502 4.42 -36.94 -0.96
CA LYS A 502 4.44 -38.32 -0.54
C LYS A 502 5.88 -38.73 -0.31
N VAL A 503 6.17 -39.16 0.91
CA VAL A 503 7.46 -39.82 1.17
C VAL A 503 7.38 -41.25 0.62
N ASP A 504 8.24 -41.55 -0.32
CA ASP A 504 8.35 -42.90 -0.90
C ASP A 504 9.66 -43.57 -0.45
N THR A 505 9.76 -44.87 -0.67
CA THR A 505 10.96 -45.62 -0.36
C THR A 505 12.12 -45.17 -1.25
N PHE A 506 13.28 -44.90 -0.66
CA PHE A 506 14.48 -44.53 -1.39
C PHE A 506 14.85 -45.65 -2.37
N ASN A 507 14.87 -45.34 -3.66
CA ASN A 507 15.18 -46.26 -4.73
C ASN A 507 16.01 -45.56 -5.80
N TRP A 508 17.33 -45.51 -5.58
CA TRP A 508 18.27 -44.83 -6.46
C TRP A 508 18.30 -45.44 -7.85
N ARG A 509 18.15 -44.63 -8.89
CA ARG A 509 18.27 -45.06 -10.28
C ARG A 509 19.74 -45.11 -10.68
N THR A 510 20.34 -46.31 -10.65
CA THR A 510 21.73 -46.45 -11.14
C THR A 510 21.74 -46.25 -12.66
N MET A 511 22.37 -45.20 -13.12
CA MET A 511 22.40 -44.81 -14.53
C MET A 511 23.83 -44.57 -15.03
N THR A 512 24.07 -44.92 -16.27
CA THR A 512 25.30 -44.61 -17.02
C THR A 512 25.19 -43.30 -17.79
N GLY A 513 23.98 -42.84 -18.07
CA GLY A 513 23.51 -41.60 -18.65
C GLY A 513 24.44 -40.77 -19.53
N THR A 514 23.84 -39.85 -20.27
CA THR A 514 24.61 -38.86 -21.06
C THR A 514 25.02 -37.72 -20.14
N ASN A 515 26.32 -37.41 -20.06
CA ASN A 515 26.82 -36.22 -19.41
C ASN A 515 26.44 -34.99 -20.22
N LEU A 516 25.78 -34.00 -19.60
CA LEU A 516 25.38 -32.75 -20.22
C LEU A 516 26.55 -31.77 -20.33
N ASN A 517 27.64 -32.07 -19.65
CA ASN A 517 28.88 -31.29 -19.67
C ASN A 517 28.65 -29.78 -19.35
N LEU A 518 27.81 -29.52 -18.35
CA LEU A 518 27.51 -28.18 -17.92
C LEU A 518 28.73 -27.56 -17.24
N SER A 519 28.86 -26.26 -17.42
CA SER A 519 29.76 -25.38 -16.66
C SER A 519 28.99 -24.63 -15.58
N ASP A 520 29.71 -23.84 -14.80
CA ASP A 520 29.14 -22.87 -13.87
C ASP A 520 28.13 -21.95 -14.59
N ASP A 521 27.01 -21.67 -13.94
CA ASP A 521 25.94 -20.80 -14.48
C ASP A 521 25.54 -21.14 -15.93
N SER A 522 25.31 -22.39 -16.22
CA SER A 522 24.93 -22.84 -17.56
C SER A 522 23.66 -23.67 -17.57
N THR A 523 22.96 -23.66 -18.69
CA THR A 523 21.73 -24.42 -18.92
C THR A 523 21.76 -25.13 -20.24
N THR A 524 21.07 -26.26 -20.33
CA THR A 524 20.89 -27.01 -21.58
C THR A 524 19.50 -27.62 -21.67
N ALA A 525 19.04 -27.87 -22.91
CA ALA A 525 17.74 -28.46 -23.17
C ALA A 525 17.85 -30.00 -23.35
N VAL A 526 16.98 -30.73 -22.73
CA VAL A 526 16.76 -32.16 -22.96
C VAL A 526 15.35 -32.39 -23.47
N ASN A 527 15.23 -33.09 -24.60
CA ASN A 527 13.95 -33.49 -25.15
C ASN A 527 13.53 -34.86 -24.56
N SER A 528 12.40 -34.88 -23.88
CA SER A 528 11.81 -36.10 -23.35
C SER A 528 11.16 -36.92 -24.46
N PRO A 529 11.34 -38.25 -24.49
CA PRO A 529 10.65 -39.10 -25.45
C PRO A 529 9.17 -39.38 -25.11
N PHE A 530 8.68 -38.78 -24.05
CA PHE A 530 7.27 -38.79 -23.63
C PHE A 530 6.89 -37.46 -23.01
N PRO A 531 5.59 -37.08 -23.00
CA PRO A 531 5.15 -35.87 -22.38
C PRO A 531 5.38 -35.86 -20.87
N ILE A 532 6.15 -34.88 -20.35
CA ILE A 532 6.28 -34.61 -18.93
C ILE A 532 5.04 -33.82 -18.51
N ARG A 533 4.32 -34.28 -17.52
CA ARG A 533 3.09 -33.63 -17.02
C ARG A 533 3.37 -32.87 -15.73
N LEU A 534 3.08 -31.60 -15.71
CA LEU A 534 3.28 -30.71 -14.55
C LEU A 534 2.18 -29.66 -14.52
N GLY A 535 1.58 -29.42 -13.35
CA GLY A 535 0.62 -28.33 -13.15
C GLY A 535 -0.57 -28.34 -14.12
N GLY A 536 -0.99 -29.53 -14.60
CA GLY A 536 -2.05 -29.66 -15.59
C GLY A 536 -1.61 -29.44 -17.05
N ALA A 537 -0.36 -29.06 -17.30
CA ALA A 537 0.24 -28.92 -18.63
C ALA A 537 1.14 -30.10 -18.99
N SER A 538 1.55 -30.17 -20.27
CA SER A 538 2.44 -31.24 -20.79
C SER A 538 3.58 -30.62 -21.59
N TYR A 539 4.80 -31.06 -21.32
CA TYR A 539 6.02 -30.53 -21.90
C TYR A 539 6.82 -31.64 -22.58
N SER A 540 7.44 -31.33 -23.70
CA SER A 540 8.35 -32.21 -24.42
C SER A 540 9.81 -31.87 -24.20
N THR A 541 10.10 -30.73 -23.64
CA THR A 541 11.46 -30.22 -23.39
C THR A 541 11.59 -29.78 -21.95
N VAL A 542 12.71 -30.08 -21.32
CA VAL A 542 13.11 -29.53 -20.02
C VAL A 542 14.46 -28.83 -20.17
N TYR A 543 14.55 -27.62 -19.69
CA TYR A 543 15.81 -26.87 -19.59
C TYR A 543 16.41 -27.14 -18.22
N ILE A 544 17.58 -27.71 -18.21
CA ILE A 544 18.30 -28.20 -17.02
C ILE A 544 19.42 -27.21 -16.73
N ASP A 545 19.41 -26.65 -15.56
CA ASP A 545 20.40 -25.66 -15.16
C ASP A 545 21.43 -26.28 -14.20
N SER A 546 22.64 -25.72 -14.17
CA SER A 546 23.73 -26.14 -13.30
C SER A 546 23.34 -26.08 -11.82
N ASN A 547 22.52 -25.11 -11.43
CA ASN A 547 22.16 -24.73 -10.07
C ASN A 547 20.98 -25.52 -9.47
N GLY A 548 20.58 -26.62 -10.12
CA GLY A 548 19.57 -27.56 -9.59
C GLY A 548 18.13 -27.20 -9.92
N LYS A 549 17.89 -26.28 -10.87
CA LYS A 549 16.56 -25.92 -11.38
C LYS A 549 16.25 -26.65 -12.70
N LEU A 550 14.96 -26.84 -12.92
CA LEU A 550 14.40 -27.39 -14.16
C LEU A 550 13.29 -26.46 -14.63
N ASN A 551 13.50 -25.77 -15.75
CA ASN A 551 12.51 -24.89 -16.37
C ASN A 551 11.88 -25.60 -17.58
N PHE A 552 10.56 -25.43 -17.77
CA PHE A 552 9.81 -26.07 -18.85
C PHE A 552 9.40 -25.10 -19.97
N MET A 553 9.71 -23.82 -19.83
CA MET A 553 9.31 -22.77 -20.78
C MET A 553 10.50 -22.19 -21.55
N PHE A 554 11.61 -21.89 -20.87
CA PHE A 554 12.77 -21.22 -21.46
C PHE A 554 14.06 -21.53 -20.67
N PRO A 555 15.24 -21.38 -21.29
CA PRO A 555 16.51 -21.53 -20.58
C PRO A 555 16.74 -20.36 -19.61
N GLU A 556 17.21 -20.68 -18.41
CA GLU A 556 17.51 -19.71 -17.36
C GLU A 556 18.78 -20.14 -16.61
N ILE A 557 19.57 -19.19 -16.14
CA ILE A 557 20.88 -19.41 -15.51
C ILE A 557 21.06 -18.68 -14.18
N ASP A 558 19.97 -18.33 -13.49
CA ASP A 558 20.04 -17.59 -12.23
C ASP A 558 20.57 -18.47 -11.09
N TYR A 559 21.54 -17.93 -10.33
CA TYR A 559 22.21 -18.57 -9.20
C TYR A 559 21.77 -18.01 -7.82
N LEU A 560 21.02 -16.90 -7.81
CA LEU A 560 20.61 -16.26 -6.56
C LEU A 560 19.43 -16.99 -5.91
N ASN A 561 19.64 -17.46 -4.69
CA ASN A 561 18.58 -18.05 -3.89
C ASN A 561 17.68 -16.95 -3.32
N VAL A 562 16.39 -17.09 -3.57
CA VAL A 562 15.36 -16.21 -3.02
C VAL A 562 14.27 -17.03 -2.36
N SER A 563 13.59 -16.46 -1.39
CA SER A 563 12.47 -17.15 -0.74
C SER A 563 11.36 -17.46 -1.74
N LEU A 564 10.84 -18.69 -1.72
CA LEU A 564 9.73 -19.09 -2.57
C LEU A 564 8.40 -19.02 -1.77
N PRO A 565 7.30 -18.64 -2.43
CA PRO A 565 7.19 -18.22 -3.81
C PRO A 565 7.83 -16.85 -4.02
N ASN A 566 8.74 -16.75 -5.00
CA ASN A 566 9.28 -15.47 -5.39
C ASN A 566 8.77 -15.11 -6.79
N PRO A 567 7.90 -14.14 -6.90
CA PRO A 567 7.35 -13.71 -8.16
C PRO A 567 8.29 -12.82 -8.98
N TYR A 568 9.43 -12.39 -8.44
CA TYR A 568 10.36 -11.45 -9.11
C TYR A 568 11.00 -11.97 -10.39
N GLN A 569 11.05 -13.29 -10.59
CA GLN A 569 11.77 -13.85 -11.73
C GLN A 569 10.87 -14.57 -12.74
N GLY A 570 9.55 -14.43 -12.61
CA GLY A 570 8.61 -15.01 -13.56
C GLY A 570 8.71 -16.55 -13.64
N TYR A 571 9.06 -17.19 -12.53
CA TYR A 571 9.15 -18.63 -12.44
C TYR A 571 7.77 -19.28 -12.60
N SER A 572 7.30 -19.40 -13.82
CA SER A 572 6.19 -20.24 -14.15
C SER A 572 6.72 -21.57 -14.68
N HIS A 573 6.23 -22.70 -14.15
CA HIS A 573 6.58 -24.04 -14.64
C HIS A 573 8.06 -24.43 -14.40
N VAL A 574 8.54 -24.21 -13.17
CA VAL A 574 9.89 -24.55 -12.72
C VAL A 574 9.85 -25.57 -11.60
N VAL A 575 10.77 -26.52 -11.62
CA VAL A 575 11.03 -27.49 -10.55
C VAL A 575 12.37 -27.17 -9.92
N PHE A 576 12.38 -26.92 -8.63
CA PHE A 576 13.59 -26.67 -7.86
C PHE A 576 13.92 -27.95 -7.07
N ALA A 577 14.86 -28.72 -7.55
CA ALA A 577 15.31 -29.91 -6.86
C ALA A 577 16.40 -29.65 -5.81
N TRP A 578 17.25 -28.70 -6.13
CA TRP A 578 18.29 -28.16 -5.26
C TRP A 578 18.61 -26.75 -5.75
N TRP A 579 18.24 -25.75 -5.06
CA TRP A 579 18.49 -24.40 -5.55
C TRP A 579 19.60 -23.76 -4.73
N ASP A 580 20.81 -23.86 -5.23
CA ASP A 580 22.01 -23.23 -4.69
C ASP A 580 22.99 -22.99 -5.85
N ASP A 581 23.98 -22.14 -5.63
CA ASP A 581 25.08 -21.87 -6.55
C ASP A 581 25.99 -23.11 -6.72
N LEU A 582 25.57 -24.03 -7.60
CA LEU A 582 26.23 -25.27 -7.87
C LEU A 582 27.16 -25.16 -9.09
N ARG A 583 28.35 -25.72 -8.98
CA ARG A 583 29.40 -25.67 -10.00
C ARG A 583 29.72 -27.05 -10.57
N PRO A 584 29.04 -27.51 -11.60
CA PRO A 584 29.51 -28.65 -12.43
C PRO A 584 30.82 -28.28 -13.10
N ILE A 585 31.72 -29.25 -13.22
CA ILE A 585 33.02 -29.05 -13.87
C ILE A 585 33.01 -29.81 -15.21
N PRO A 586 33.14 -29.09 -16.36
CA PRO A 586 33.22 -29.73 -17.67
C PRO A 586 34.30 -30.79 -17.76
N ASP A 587 34.06 -31.84 -18.55
CA ASP A 587 34.97 -32.95 -18.79
C ASP A 587 35.36 -33.76 -17.55
N THR A 588 34.58 -33.68 -16.46
CA THR A 588 34.75 -34.45 -15.23
C THR A 588 33.53 -35.31 -14.94
N PRO A 589 33.64 -36.32 -14.04
CA PRO A 589 32.49 -37.08 -13.56
C PRO A 589 31.53 -36.27 -12.66
N GLY A 590 31.98 -35.11 -12.10
CA GLY A 590 31.17 -34.19 -11.29
C GLY A 590 30.37 -33.25 -12.18
N ASN A 591 29.26 -33.72 -12.71
CA ASN A 591 28.43 -32.99 -13.65
C ASN A 591 26.96 -33.45 -13.61
N VAL A 592 26.15 -32.89 -14.50
CA VAL A 592 24.73 -33.25 -14.64
C VAL A 592 24.56 -34.32 -15.75
N TYR A 593 23.80 -35.32 -15.45
CA TYR A 593 23.55 -36.48 -16.35
C TYR A 593 22.04 -36.63 -16.57
N TRP A 594 21.70 -37.23 -17.72
CA TRP A 594 20.33 -37.64 -17.98
C TRP A 594 20.26 -39.00 -18.67
N GLN A 595 19.18 -39.73 -18.43
CA GLN A 595 18.90 -41.01 -19.08
C GLN A 595 17.41 -41.30 -19.10
N VAL A 596 16.95 -41.94 -20.17
CA VAL A 596 15.62 -42.57 -20.18
C VAL A 596 15.78 -44.04 -19.80
N MET A 597 15.03 -44.48 -18.80
CA MET A 597 15.02 -45.85 -18.30
C MET A 597 13.66 -46.49 -18.55
N GLY A 598 13.61 -47.83 -18.58
CA GLY A 598 12.39 -48.58 -18.80
C GLY A 598 11.96 -48.64 -20.27
N THR A 599 10.76 -49.19 -20.51
CA THR A 599 10.14 -49.36 -21.83
C THR A 599 8.74 -48.73 -21.83
N ALA A 600 8.35 -48.17 -22.98
CA ALA A 600 7.00 -47.58 -23.09
C ALA A 600 5.91 -48.65 -22.79
N PRO A 601 4.85 -48.27 -22.08
CA PRO A 601 4.46 -46.95 -21.56
C PRO A 601 4.91 -46.69 -20.09
N GLN A 602 5.99 -47.28 -19.65
CA GLN A 602 6.52 -47.18 -18.27
C GLN A 602 7.96 -46.66 -18.26
N ARG A 603 8.22 -45.61 -19.06
CA ARG A 603 9.55 -44.97 -19.11
C ARG A 603 9.71 -43.98 -17.99
N GLU A 604 10.95 -43.86 -17.52
CA GLU A 604 11.38 -42.81 -16.57
C GLU A 604 12.43 -41.93 -17.25
N LEU A 605 12.27 -40.59 -17.16
CA LEU A 605 13.33 -39.65 -17.47
C LEU A 605 14.03 -39.31 -16.16
N VAL A 606 15.27 -39.70 -16.03
CA VAL A 606 16.10 -39.48 -14.83
C VAL A 606 17.11 -38.40 -15.13
N LEU A 607 17.16 -37.39 -14.29
CA LEU A 607 18.14 -36.32 -14.28
C LEU A 607 18.95 -36.44 -13.00
N GLU A 608 20.29 -36.38 -13.08
CA GLU A 608 21.17 -36.56 -11.93
C GLU A 608 22.25 -35.50 -11.88
N TRP A 609 22.30 -34.75 -10.81
CA TRP A 609 23.46 -33.94 -10.42
C TRP A 609 24.38 -34.85 -9.61
N ARG A 610 25.51 -35.23 -10.21
CA ARG A 610 26.42 -36.22 -9.66
C ARG A 610 27.68 -35.55 -9.17
N ASN A 611 27.97 -35.64 -7.87
CA ASN A 611 29.17 -35.08 -7.24
C ASN A 611 29.44 -33.62 -7.65
N VAL A 612 28.39 -32.79 -7.67
CA VAL A 612 28.49 -31.40 -8.05
C VAL A 612 28.88 -30.58 -6.82
N SER A 613 29.91 -29.76 -6.93
CA SER A 613 30.41 -28.89 -5.86
C SER A 613 29.71 -27.55 -5.88
N ARG A 614 29.90 -26.79 -4.80
CA ARG A 614 29.40 -25.40 -4.69
C ARG A 614 30.38 -24.43 -5.36
N ALA A 615 29.84 -23.37 -6.02
CA ALA A 615 30.66 -22.38 -6.76
C ALA A 615 31.47 -21.48 -5.84
N SER A 616 30.95 -21.04 -4.70
CA SER A 616 31.58 -20.02 -3.87
C SER A 616 32.64 -20.59 -2.90
N GLY A 617 33.92 -20.35 -3.19
CA GLY A 617 35.03 -20.39 -2.21
C GLY A 617 35.44 -21.75 -1.69
N CYS A 618 34.82 -22.84 -2.11
CA CYS A 618 35.15 -24.20 -1.68
C CYS A 618 36.09 -24.88 -2.70
N THR A 619 37.31 -25.19 -2.30
CA THR A 619 38.29 -25.92 -3.13
C THR A 619 38.41 -27.39 -2.79
N ASP A 620 37.62 -27.89 -1.84
CA ASP A 620 37.65 -29.30 -1.42
C ASP A 620 36.85 -30.17 -2.41
N PRO A 621 37.48 -31.11 -3.16
CA PRO A 621 36.81 -31.93 -4.13
C PRO A 621 35.83 -32.95 -3.51
N THR A 622 35.87 -33.12 -2.18
CA THR A 622 34.95 -34.02 -1.46
C THR A 622 33.67 -33.30 -1.02
N ALA A 623 33.67 -31.96 -1.08
CA ALA A 623 32.51 -31.14 -0.76
C ALA A 623 31.56 -31.05 -1.98
N ASN A 624 30.72 -32.03 -2.16
CA ASN A 624 29.81 -32.13 -3.28
C ASN A 624 28.44 -32.69 -2.88
N VAL A 625 27.44 -32.52 -3.73
CA VAL A 625 26.10 -33.05 -3.57
C VAL A 625 25.76 -34.00 -4.72
N THR A 626 24.88 -34.94 -4.43
CA THR A 626 24.37 -35.88 -5.45
C THR A 626 22.88 -36.13 -5.23
N PHE A 627 22.08 -35.80 -6.24
CA PHE A 627 20.63 -35.97 -6.21
C PHE A 627 20.06 -36.23 -7.59
N GLN A 628 18.85 -36.77 -7.62
CA GLN A 628 18.11 -37.14 -8.84
C GLN A 628 16.71 -36.51 -8.84
N VAL A 629 16.25 -36.14 -10.04
CA VAL A 629 14.85 -35.88 -10.36
C VAL A 629 14.37 -36.88 -11.38
N VAL A 630 13.23 -37.53 -11.12
CA VAL A 630 12.66 -38.55 -11.99
C VAL A 630 11.25 -38.16 -12.41
N PHE A 631 11.01 -38.12 -13.72
CA PHE A 631 9.69 -37.97 -14.32
C PHE A 631 9.21 -39.31 -14.89
N PHE A 632 7.93 -39.60 -14.71
CA PHE A 632 7.33 -40.86 -15.10
C PHE A 632 6.42 -40.70 -16.30
N GLU A 633 6.55 -41.61 -17.29
CA GLU A 633 5.64 -41.66 -18.44
C GLU A 633 4.20 -41.92 -18.00
N GLY A 634 3.28 -41.02 -18.40
CA GLY A 634 1.85 -41.14 -18.09
C GLY A 634 1.44 -40.70 -16.70
N SER A 635 2.37 -40.33 -15.81
CA SER A 635 2.11 -39.74 -14.50
C SER A 635 2.43 -38.24 -14.48
N ALA A 636 1.87 -37.53 -13.51
CA ALA A 636 2.26 -36.17 -13.14
C ALA A 636 3.16 -36.15 -11.89
N ASP A 637 3.52 -37.32 -11.37
CA ASP A 637 4.40 -37.41 -10.20
C ASP A 637 5.83 -37.04 -10.58
N VAL A 638 6.51 -36.37 -9.67
CA VAL A 638 7.95 -36.06 -9.76
C VAL A 638 8.61 -36.63 -8.52
N LEU A 639 9.61 -37.48 -8.70
CA LEU A 639 10.35 -38.07 -7.59
C LEU A 639 11.69 -37.37 -7.43
N TYR A 640 11.94 -36.87 -6.21
CA TYR A 640 13.24 -36.34 -5.80
C TYR A 640 13.96 -37.36 -4.93
N GLN A 641 15.23 -37.59 -5.22
CA GLN A 641 16.08 -38.51 -4.45
C GLN A 641 17.41 -37.85 -4.15
N TYR A 642 17.84 -37.94 -2.91
CA TYR A 642 19.08 -37.33 -2.44
C TYR A 642 19.99 -38.39 -1.85
N ALA A 643 21.11 -38.63 -2.51
CA ALA A 643 22.13 -39.56 -2.04
C ALA A 643 23.14 -38.89 -1.11
N GLN A 644 23.44 -37.61 -1.37
CA GLN A 644 24.31 -36.79 -0.55
C GLN A 644 23.77 -35.35 -0.48
N THR A 645 23.50 -34.90 0.74
CA THR A 645 22.79 -33.62 1.01
C THR A 645 23.63 -32.59 1.76
N THR A 646 24.86 -32.93 2.08
CA THR A 646 25.79 -32.04 2.79
C THR A 646 27.07 -31.94 1.99
N PHE A 647 27.53 -30.71 1.76
CA PHE A 647 28.77 -30.49 1.03
C PHE A 647 29.99 -31.08 1.76
N GLY A 648 29.96 -31.22 3.08
CA GLY A 648 31.09 -31.70 3.86
C GLY A 648 32.31 -30.79 3.78
N GLY A 649 33.46 -31.24 4.28
CA GLY A 649 34.72 -30.51 4.16
C GLY A 649 34.99 -29.48 5.24
N PRO A 650 36.06 -28.65 5.09
CA PRO A 650 36.45 -27.63 6.07
C PRO A 650 35.38 -26.56 6.25
N ALA A 651 35.46 -25.84 7.39
CA ALA A 651 34.50 -24.80 7.77
C ALA A 651 34.26 -23.72 6.68
N ALA A 652 35.22 -23.50 5.79
CA ALA A 652 35.07 -22.60 4.64
C ALA A 652 34.09 -23.10 3.58
N CYS A 653 33.89 -24.43 3.46
CA CYS A 653 32.91 -25.05 2.56
C CYS A 653 31.54 -25.17 3.21
N ALA A 654 31.50 -25.18 4.55
CA ALA A 654 30.29 -25.26 5.35
C ALA A 654 29.74 -23.85 5.75
N ALA A 655 30.59 -22.83 5.68
CA ALA A 655 30.18 -21.45 6.01
C ALA A 655 29.23 -20.88 4.93
N GLY A 656 27.99 -20.76 5.29
CA GLY A 656 26.90 -20.36 4.38
C GLY A 656 26.02 -21.54 3.94
N ASP A 657 26.04 -22.64 4.72
CA ASP A 657 25.11 -23.73 4.58
C ASP A 657 23.69 -23.21 4.81
N HIS A 658 23.11 -22.62 3.77
CA HIS A 658 21.67 -22.47 3.67
C HIS A 658 21.17 -23.90 3.48
N ARG A 659 20.87 -24.53 4.63
CA ARG A 659 20.18 -25.83 4.65
C ARG A 659 19.10 -25.75 3.61
N ALA A 660 19.09 -26.67 2.65
CA ALA A 660 17.94 -26.92 1.85
C ALA A 660 16.77 -27.06 2.84
N GLU A 661 16.06 -26.00 3.08
CA GLU A 661 14.79 -26.10 3.76
C GLU A 661 13.95 -26.94 2.83
N TRP A 662 13.57 -28.11 3.30
CA TRP A 662 12.71 -29.09 2.63
C TRP A 662 11.35 -28.45 2.34
N LYS A 663 11.32 -27.49 1.45
CA LYS A 663 10.11 -27.06 0.80
C LYS A 663 10.14 -27.71 -0.56
N VAL A 664 9.48 -28.88 -0.65
CA VAL A 664 9.02 -29.37 -1.94
C VAL A 664 8.29 -28.22 -2.57
N VAL A 665 8.91 -27.67 -3.58
CA VAL A 665 8.40 -26.48 -4.23
C VAL A 665 7.15 -26.89 -4.95
N GLY A 666 6.07 -26.35 -4.51
CA GLY A 666 4.84 -26.40 -5.26
C GLY A 666 5.10 -25.86 -6.66
N LEU A 667 4.59 -26.56 -7.65
CA LEU A 667 4.46 -26.07 -9.01
C LEU A 667 3.82 -24.69 -8.97
N LEU A 668 4.62 -23.64 -9.21
CA LEU A 668 4.12 -22.36 -9.61
C LEU A 668 3.71 -22.49 -11.08
N GLY A 669 2.45 -22.74 -11.31
CA GLY A 669 1.82 -22.73 -12.62
C GLY A 669 0.84 -21.60 -12.76
#